data_7c762d3f4b6019c8d804ad996685a3e3
#
_entry.id   7c762d3f4b6019c8d804ad996685a3e3
#
_cell.length_a   1.000
_cell.length_b   1.000
_cell.length_c   1.000
_cell.angle_alpha   90.00
_cell.angle_beta   90.00
_cell.angle_gamma   90.00
#
_symmetry.space_group_name_H-M   'P 1'
#
loop_
_entity.id
_entity.type
_entity.pdbx_description
1 polymer ?
#
loop_
_entity_poly.entity_id
_entity_poly.type
_entity_poly.pdbx_seq_one_letter_code
_entity_poly.pdbx_strand_id
1 'polypeptide(L)'
;MGSEFGLANLRSVQSGGREMKRQGGGNNTKTPSRFWRWKMVVQSLEGVGSVQSSIDVAANPHSEDNSSPKKRRVSSRLQVKQKPQKELLVRQRVELLDDNEQGPRKKQANVRGRQTGEVADSEELPKATDSVEKSDRVRVKETLRLFNKHYLYFVQEEEKRAVKAEAQKKASRAAKRGAKKSKKGDLKKADTKVAKRPDLKALTKMNDEKEILFPSKRFGSIPGIDVGHQFYSRAEMVAVGFHSHWLNGIDYMGQSYSKGKYSNYTMPLAVAIVISGMYEDDLDNAEEVVYTGQGGHNLTGDKRQFRDQVLERGNLALKNCVEQDVPVRVVRGHDCKSSYCGKIYTYDGLYKVVKYWAEKGISGFTVFKYRLKRLEGQPLLTTNQVQFINGRVPQSISEIRGLVCEDITGGLEDIAIPATNLVDDPPVAPTGYTYCKSIQVAKNVKLPTDATGCNCKGSCVDSKTCECAKLNGSDFPYVHRDGGRLIEAKDVVFECGPKCGCGPSCVNRTSQRGLKYRFEVFRTPMKGWAVRSWDFIPAGAPVCEYVGILRRTEDVDSASENYYIFDIDCLQTMKGLDGRERRSQAVCIPTVNSLERPDDHRSDNVPEYCIDAGSNGNIARFINHSCEPNLFVQCVLSSHHDIKLARVMLFAADNIPPLQELTYDYGYALDSVLGPDGKVKKMFCHCGAAGCRKRLF
;
A
#
# COMPACT_ATOMS: atom_id res chain seq x y z
N MET A 1 -3.92 -13.20 -61.67
CA MET A 1 -2.86 -12.94 -62.63
C MET A 1 -1.73 -12.46 -61.73
N GLY A 2 -0.79 -13.23 -61.29
CA GLY A 2 0.30 -13.94 -61.98
C GLY A 2 1.45 -12.99 -62.01
N SER A 3 2.60 -13.20 -61.58
CA SER A 3 3.62 -14.25 -61.45
C SER A 3 4.89 -13.52 -60.91
N GLU A 4 5.61 -14.05 -59.98
CA GLU A 4 6.69 -15.04 -60.03
C GLU A 4 8.13 -14.44 -60.20
N PHE A 5 9.07 -15.03 -59.44
CA PHE A 5 10.52 -15.22 -59.57
C PHE A 5 11.43 -14.06 -59.11
N GLY A 6 12.55 -14.27 -58.42
CA GLY A 6 13.34 -15.48 -58.30
C GLY A 6 14.51 -15.38 -57.28
N LEU A 7 14.94 -16.52 -56.91
CA LEU A 7 16.10 -16.95 -56.13
C LEU A 7 17.47 -16.65 -56.79
N ALA A 8 18.51 -16.39 -56.01
CA ALA A 8 19.88 -16.89 -56.19
C ALA A 8 20.73 -16.58 -54.97
N ASN A 9 21.12 -17.53 -54.17
CA ASN A 9 22.29 -18.43 -54.14
C ASN A 9 23.61 -17.79 -53.69
N LEU A 10 24.00 -18.22 -52.49
CA LEU A 10 25.27 -18.84 -52.04
C LEU A 10 26.61 -18.28 -52.57
N ARG A 11 27.51 -17.95 -51.66
CA ARG A 11 28.83 -18.63 -51.56
C ARG A 11 29.58 -18.30 -50.26
N SER A 12 30.00 -19.39 -49.61
CA SER A 12 31.00 -19.54 -48.57
C SER A 12 32.40 -19.17 -49.00
N VAL A 13 33.26 -18.67 -48.09
CA VAL A 13 34.71 -18.92 -48.12
C VAL A 13 35.23 -19.04 -46.69
N GLN A 14 35.87 -20.17 -46.47
CA GLN A 14 36.67 -20.58 -45.29
C GLN A 14 38.06 -19.98 -45.33
N SER A 15 38.66 -20.02 -44.12
CA SER A 15 40.06 -20.36 -43.80
C SER A 15 41.03 -19.25 -43.40
N GLY A 16 41.74 -19.55 -42.31
CA GLY A 16 43.12 -19.14 -42.10
C GLY A 16 43.47 -18.88 -40.64
N GLY A 17 43.83 -19.95 -39.88
CA GLY A 17 44.40 -19.84 -38.55
C GLY A 17 45.90 -19.49 -38.59
N ARG A 18 46.40 -19.00 -37.47
CA ARG A 18 47.83 -19.20 -37.04
C ARG A 18 47.99 -18.98 -35.53
N GLU A 19 48.44 -20.05 -34.89
CA GLU A 19 49.06 -20.06 -33.56
C GLU A 19 50.37 -19.24 -33.54
N MET A 20 50.70 -18.67 -32.39
CA MET A 20 52.05 -18.64 -31.85
C MET A 20 52.09 -18.50 -30.33
N LYS A 21 53.00 -19.27 -29.77
CA LYS A 21 53.28 -19.62 -28.37
C LYS A 21 54.25 -18.67 -27.66
N ARG A 22 54.14 -18.71 -26.29
CA ARG A 22 55.19 -18.61 -25.24
C ARG A 22 55.75 -17.21 -24.91
N GLN A 23 56.00 -16.84 -23.65
CA GLN A 23 56.56 -17.31 -22.37
C GLN A 23 56.36 -16.13 -21.38
N GLY A 24 56.20 -16.16 -20.10
CA GLY A 24 56.69 -16.94 -19.01
C GLY A 24 57.04 -16.03 -17.81
N GLY A 25 56.81 -16.47 -16.58
CA GLY A 25 57.31 -15.87 -15.32
C GLY A 25 56.24 -15.07 -14.54
N GLY A 26 55.86 -15.37 -13.35
CA GLY A 26 56.34 -16.06 -12.18
C GLY A 26 56.24 -15.14 -10.97
N ASN A 27 55.35 -15.39 -10.02
CA ASN A 27 55.54 -15.57 -8.58
C ASN A 27 54.31 -15.16 -7.72
N ASN A 28 53.76 -16.17 -7.10
CA ASN A 28 53.37 -16.37 -5.70
C ASN A 28 52.88 -15.19 -4.82
N THR A 29 51.63 -15.29 -4.30
CA THR A 29 51.44 -15.61 -2.88
C THR A 29 49.96 -16.00 -2.58
N LYS A 30 49.82 -17.00 -1.76
CA LYS A 30 48.82 -17.88 -1.17
C LYS A 30 47.53 -17.25 -0.64
N THR A 31 46.43 -17.82 -1.07
CA THR A 31 45.17 -18.43 -0.52
C THR A 31 44.86 -18.35 1.00
N PRO A 32 43.62 -18.75 1.49
CA PRO A 32 42.73 -19.79 0.95
C PRO A 32 41.19 -19.50 0.97
N SER A 33 40.54 -20.07 -0.01
CA SER A 33 39.09 -20.27 -0.08
C SER A 33 38.63 -21.54 0.64
N ARG A 34 37.48 -21.50 1.32
CA ARG A 34 36.76 -22.71 1.77
C ARG A 34 35.49 -22.88 0.94
N PHE A 35 35.55 -23.86 0.03
CA PHE A 35 34.40 -24.50 -0.63
C PHE A 35 33.80 -25.58 0.28
N TRP A 36 32.46 -25.57 0.46
CA TRP A 36 31.70 -26.74 0.90
C TRP A 36 30.89 -27.29 -0.27
N ARG A 37 31.25 -28.54 -0.64
CA ARG A 37 30.60 -29.36 -1.65
C ARG A 37 29.59 -30.26 -0.94
N TRP A 38 28.28 -30.23 -1.31
CA TRP A 38 27.33 -31.27 -0.96
C TRP A 38 27.11 -32.19 -2.15
N LYS A 39 27.35 -33.51 -1.93
CA LYS A 39 27.06 -34.60 -2.86
C LYS A 39 25.56 -34.91 -2.79
N MET A 40 24.92 -34.97 -3.97
CA MET A 40 23.66 -35.67 -4.16
C MET A 40 23.90 -37.17 -4.19
N VAL A 41 23.06 -37.91 -3.45
CA VAL A 41 22.85 -39.35 -3.62
C VAL A 41 21.43 -39.51 -4.13
N VAL A 42 21.32 -40.00 -5.35
CA VAL A 42 20.09 -40.48 -5.98
C VAL A 42 19.92 -41.96 -5.60
N GLN A 43 18.77 -42.32 -5.02
CA GLN A 43 18.28 -43.70 -5.04
C GLN A 43 16.83 -43.71 -5.50
N SER A 44 16.68 -44.30 -6.66
CA SER A 44 15.42 -44.79 -7.24
C SER A 44 14.99 -46.07 -6.55
N LEU A 45 13.69 -46.22 -6.26
CA LEU A 45 13.05 -47.52 -6.12
C LEU A 45 11.61 -47.42 -6.65
N GLU A 46 11.39 -48.22 -7.68
CA GLU A 46 10.09 -48.62 -8.21
C GLU A 46 9.45 -49.71 -7.33
N GLY A 47 8.11 -49.82 -7.38
CA GLY A 47 7.46 -51.12 -7.23
C GLY A 47 6.31 -51.23 -6.23
N VAL A 48 5.10 -51.07 -6.68
CA VAL A 48 3.89 -51.97 -6.61
C VAL A 48 3.52 -52.59 -5.25
N GLY A 49 2.23 -52.45 -4.88
CA GLY A 49 1.50 -53.46 -4.14
C GLY A 49 0.51 -52.95 -3.09
N SER A 50 -0.76 -53.00 -3.44
CA SER A 50 -1.92 -52.96 -2.53
C SER A 50 -1.93 -54.17 -1.59
N VAL A 51 -2.51 -54.06 -0.37
CA VAL A 51 -3.53 -54.91 0.22
C VAL A 51 -3.88 -54.46 1.66
N GLN A 52 -5.14 -54.65 1.95
CA GLN A 52 -5.93 -54.33 3.17
C GLN A 52 -5.58 -55.10 4.43
N SER A 53 -6.09 -54.59 5.52
CA SER A 53 -6.82 -55.19 6.68
C SER A 53 -6.09 -55.40 8.00
N SER A 54 -6.68 -54.75 8.98
CA SER A 54 -7.29 -55.24 10.26
C SER A 54 -6.42 -55.62 11.48
N ILE A 55 -6.74 -54.90 12.56
CA ILE A 55 -7.12 -55.38 13.92
C ILE A 55 -6.02 -56.08 14.73
N ASP A 56 -5.68 -55.65 15.89
CA ASP A 56 -6.07 -55.79 17.31
C ASP A 56 -4.93 -55.60 18.31
N VAL A 57 -5.25 -54.81 19.33
CA VAL A 57 -5.19 -55.00 20.80
C VAL A 57 -3.97 -55.69 21.48
N ALA A 58 -3.39 -55.03 22.43
CA ALA A 58 -3.16 -55.38 23.84
C ALA A 58 -1.81 -55.08 24.47
N ALA A 59 -1.91 -54.35 25.56
CA ALA A 59 -1.30 -54.55 26.87
C ALA A 59 0.21 -54.42 27.12
N ASN A 60 0.50 -53.49 28.02
CA ASN A 60 1.62 -53.37 28.99
C ASN A 60 2.05 -54.68 29.64
N PRO A 61 3.18 -54.82 30.42
CA PRO A 61 3.74 -53.84 31.38
C PRO A 61 5.27 -53.91 31.70
N HIS A 62 5.72 -52.87 32.50
CA HIS A 62 6.80 -52.88 33.53
C HIS A 62 8.29 -53.06 33.15
N SER A 63 9.14 -52.11 33.58
CA SER A 63 9.99 -52.05 34.80
C SER A 63 10.98 -50.90 34.69
N GLU A 64 10.98 -50.02 35.69
CA GLU A 64 12.04 -49.61 36.64
C GLU A 64 13.50 -49.67 36.14
N ASP A 65 14.27 -48.56 36.18
CA ASP A 65 15.11 -48.22 37.32
C ASP A 65 15.98 -46.93 37.11
N ASN A 66 15.97 -46.14 38.17
CA ASN A 66 16.99 -45.28 38.76
C ASN A 66 18.11 -44.59 37.97
N SER A 67 18.17 -43.25 38.06
CA SER A 67 19.14 -42.53 38.92
C SER A 67 19.03 -41.01 38.84
N SER A 68 18.79 -40.40 39.97
CA SER A 68 18.98 -38.95 40.28
C SER A 68 20.38 -38.70 40.82
N PRO A 69 20.78 -37.49 41.27
CA PRO A 69 20.50 -36.09 40.88
C PRO A 69 21.74 -35.20 40.96
N LYS A 70 21.69 -33.94 40.45
CA LYS A 70 22.55 -32.87 40.96
C LYS A 70 21.80 -31.56 41.11
N LYS A 71 21.62 -31.18 42.37
CA LYS A 71 21.10 -29.89 42.87
C LYS A 71 21.98 -28.71 42.53
N ARG A 72 21.40 -27.56 42.17
CA ARG A 72 21.96 -26.25 42.49
C ARG A 72 20.88 -25.27 42.97
N ARG A 73 21.16 -24.70 44.09
CA ARG A 73 20.46 -23.92 45.09
C ARG A 73 19.60 -22.77 44.56
N VAL A 74 18.40 -22.72 45.17
CA VAL A 74 17.49 -21.58 45.24
C VAL A 74 17.96 -20.66 46.39
N SER A 75 17.91 -19.35 46.18
CA SER A 75 17.96 -18.35 47.23
C SER A 75 16.69 -17.50 47.13
N SER A 76 15.85 -17.68 48.12
CA SER A 76 14.66 -16.91 48.38
C SER A 76 14.99 -15.53 48.94
N ARG A 77 14.34 -14.49 48.44
CA ARG A 77 14.01 -13.30 49.22
C ARG A 77 12.71 -12.69 48.75
N LEU A 78 11.68 -12.92 49.54
CA LEU A 78 10.43 -12.17 49.59
C LEU A 78 10.70 -10.70 49.89
N GLN A 79 10.20 -9.79 49.08
CA GLN A 79 9.78 -8.48 49.53
C GLN A 79 8.53 -8.05 48.77
N VAL A 80 7.46 -7.98 49.51
CA VAL A 80 6.20 -7.31 49.22
C VAL A 80 6.48 -5.82 49.03
N LYS A 81 6.12 -5.25 47.89
CA LYS A 81 5.90 -3.80 47.74
C LYS A 81 4.73 -3.53 46.81
N GLN A 82 3.81 -2.80 47.39
CA GLN A 82 2.57 -2.24 46.89
C GLN A 82 2.64 -1.65 45.49
N LYS A 83 1.67 -1.97 44.65
CA LYS A 83 1.38 -1.28 43.41
C LYS A 83 0.55 -0.03 43.69
N PRO A 84 0.87 1.09 43.08
CA PRO A 84 -0.09 2.18 42.95
C PRO A 84 -0.36 2.60 41.50
N GLN A 85 -1.63 2.85 41.22
CA GLN A 85 -2.13 3.91 40.36
C GLN A 85 -1.92 3.92 38.84
N LYS A 86 -1.44 2.87 38.18
CA LYS A 86 -1.39 2.89 36.70
C LYS A 86 -2.61 2.25 35.98
N GLU A 87 -3.38 1.47 36.69
CA GLU A 87 -4.60 0.86 36.10
C GLU A 87 -5.78 1.83 35.97
N LEU A 88 -5.87 2.83 36.82
CA LEU A 88 -6.97 3.80 36.81
C LEU A 88 -6.93 4.75 35.61
N LEU A 89 -5.73 5.14 35.17
CA LEU A 89 -5.56 6.06 34.04
C LEU A 89 -5.84 5.43 32.65
N VAL A 90 -5.65 4.11 32.55
CA VAL A 90 -5.97 3.37 31.31
C VAL A 90 -7.47 3.09 31.20
N ARG A 91 -8.14 2.83 32.33
CA ARG A 91 -9.60 2.70 32.38
C ARG A 91 -10.34 4.00 32.05
N GLN A 92 -9.92 5.12 32.64
CA GLN A 92 -10.54 6.43 32.36
C GLN A 92 -10.42 6.84 30.87
N ARG A 93 -9.36 6.43 30.17
CA ARG A 93 -9.17 6.79 28.75
C ARG A 93 -9.91 5.89 27.76
N VAL A 94 -10.27 4.68 28.15
CA VAL A 94 -11.13 3.80 27.36
C VAL A 94 -12.59 4.18 27.53
N GLU A 95 -12.98 4.66 28.71
CA GLU A 95 -14.33 5.15 29.01
C GLU A 95 -14.63 6.51 28.36
N LEU A 96 -13.60 7.37 28.17
CA LEU A 96 -13.76 8.69 27.50
C LEU A 96 -13.99 8.59 25.98
N LEU A 97 -13.81 7.43 25.36
CA LEU A 97 -14.16 7.21 23.94
C LEU A 97 -15.55 6.59 23.74
N ASP A 98 -16.15 6.06 24.80
CA ASP A 98 -17.51 5.48 24.78
C ASP A 98 -18.60 6.47 25.25
N ASP A 99 -18.24 7.60 25.93
CA ASP A 99 -19.20 8.50 26.57
C ASP A 99 -19.50 9.79 25.81
N ASN A 100 -19.09 9.93 24.55
CA ASN A 100 -19.36 11.13 23.77
C ASN A 100 -20.65 11.02 22.92
N GLU A 101 -21.72 10.45 23.49
CA GLU A 101 -23.07 10.50 22.95
C GLU A 101 -24.00 11.38 23.81
N GLN A 102 -23.65 12.66 23.99
CA GLN A 102 -24.64 13.64 24.42
C GLN A 102 -24.70 14.78 23.42
N GLY A 103 -25.76 14.77 22.64
CA GLY A 103 -26.13 15.85 21.72
C GLY A 103 -26.46 17.15 22.47
N PRO A 104 -26.31 18.30 21.82
CA PRO A 104 -26.43 19.58 22.45
C PRO A 104 -27.90 19.88 22.88
N ARG A 105 -28.08 20.22 24.16
CA ARG A 105 -29.32 20.80 24.70
C ARG A 105 -29.63 22.10 23.97
N LYS A 106 -30.74 22.13 23.25
CA LYS A 106 -31.33 23.35 22.68
C LYS A 106 -31.85 24.27 23.79
N LYS A 107 -31.27 25.48 23.84
CA LYS A 107 -31.91 26.60 24.52
C LYS A 107 -33.01 27.13 23.61
N GLN A 108 -34.23 27.12 24.14
CA GLN A 108 -35.38 27.80 23.54
C GLN A 108 -35.23 29.30 23.67
N ALA A 109 -35.42 30.03 22.59
CA ALA A 109 -35.73 31.43 22.61
C ALA A 109 -36.99 31.65 21.74
N ASN A 110 -38.05 32.09 22.40
CA ASN A 110 -39.28 32.57 21.82
C ASN A 110 -39.06 33.81 20.95
N VAL A 111 -39.59 33.86 19.76
CA VAL A 111 -40.12 35.09 19.15
C VAL A 111 -41.31 34.80 18.24
N ARG A 112 -42.34 35.60 18.43
CA ARG A 112 -43.65 35.62 17.82
C ARG A 112 -43.64 35.96 16.33
N GLY A 113 -44.69 35.46 15.66
CA GLY A 113 -44.96 35.55 14.26
C GLY A 113 -45.36 36.91 13.68
N ARG A 114 -45.41 36.98 12.37
CA ARG A 114 -46.55 37.58 11.64
C ARG A 114 -46.51 37.19 10.16
N GLN A 115 -47.71 37.02 9.64
CA GLN A 115 -48.10 36.61 8.31
C GLN A 115 -47.89 37.68 7.23
N THR A 116 -47.92 37.16 6.01
CA THR A 116 -48.54 37.62 4.75
C THR A 116 -47.65 38.19 3.67
N GLY A 117 -47.88 37.65 2.45
CA GLY A 117 -47.66 38.33 1.18
C GLY A 117 -47.26 37.41 0.04
N GLU A 118 -48.24 36.94 -0.74
CA GLU A 118 -48.05 36.37 -2.07
C GLU A 118 -47.41 37.37 -3.03
N VAL A 119 -46.65 36.92 -4.02
CA VAL A 119 -46.90 37.12 -5.47
C VAL A 119 -45.65 36.83 -6.32
N ALA A 120 -45.89 35.95 -7.32
CA ALA A 120 -45.36 35.89 -8.68
C ALA A 120 -43.95 35.47 -9.03
N ASP A 121 -43.96 34.39 -9.76
CA ASP A 121 -43.14 33.91 -10.87
C ASP A 121 -42.00 34.81 -11.39
N SER A 122 -40.81 34.25 -11.36
CA SER A 122 -39.82 34.37 -12.42
C SER A 122 -39.01 33.07 -12.48
N GLU A 123 -39.18 32.34 -13.57
CA GLU A 123 -38.36 31.19 -13.95
C GLU A 123 -36.88 31.61 -14.12
N GLU A 124 -36.06 31.29 -13.13
CA GLU A 124 -34.63 31.21 -13.35
C GLU A 124 -34.23 29.77 -13.64
N LEU A 125 -33.73 29.57 -14.86
CA LEU A 125 -33.09 28.36 -15.33
C LEU A 125 -32.04 27.90 -14.33
N PRO A 126 -32.01 26.63 -13.88
CA PRO A 126 -30.93 26.16 -13.01
C PRO A 126 -29.63 26.09 -13.80
N LYS A 127 -28.65 26.86 -13.36
CA LYS A 127 -27.28 26.71 -13.78
C LYS A 127 -26.83 25.29 -13.43
N ALA A 128 -26.64 24.48 -14.46
CA ALA A 128 -26.09 23.14 -14.37
C ALA A 128 -24.63 23.22 -13.86
N THR A 129 -24.43 23.02 -12.57
CA THR A 129 -23.15 22.55 -12.01
C THR A 129 -23.24 21.04 -11.98
N ASP A 130 -22.90 20.38 -13.08
CA ASP A 130 -22.71 18.93 -13.15
C ASP A 130 -21.48 18.54 -12.31
N SER A 131 -21.64 18.49 -11.01
CA SER A 131 -20.75 17.69 -10.16
C SER A 131 -21.18 16.23 -10.29
N VAL A 132 -20.55 15.49 -11.20
CA VAL A 132 -20.73 14.03 -11.29
C VAL A 132 -20.43 13.44 -9.91
N GLU A 133 -21.47 12.92 -9.25
CA GLU A 133 -21.34 12.33 -7.93
C GLU A 133 -20.39 11.14 -7.98
N LYS A 134 -19.30 11.20 -7.20
CA LYS A 134 -18.28 10.14 -7.18
C LYS A 134 -18.89 8.84 -6.67
N SER A 135 -18.60 7.72 -7.34
CA SER A 135 -19.04 6.41 -6.86
C SER A 135 -18.50 6.11 -5.46
N ASP A 136 -19.25 5.38 -4.64
CA ASP A 136 -18.82 5.01 -3.29
C ASP A 136 -17.48 4.26 -3.27
N ARG A 137 -17.18 3.50 -4.31
CA ARG A 137 -15.88 2.80 -4.46
C ARG A 137 -14.72 3.79 -4.60
N VAL A 138 -14.89 4.86 -5.35
CA VAL A 138 -13.90 5.94 -5.48
C VAL A 138 -13.75 6.65 -4.13
N ARG A 139 -14.85 6.96 -3.45
CA ARG A 139 -14.82 7.59 -2.12
C ARG A 139 -14.09 6.75 -1.09
N VAL A 140 -14.29 5.41 -1.08
CA VAL A 140 -13.52 4.48 -0.23
C VAL A 140 -12.02 4.56 -0.52
N LYS A 141 -11.60 4.51 -1.80
CA LYS A 141 -10.19 4.62 -2.19
C LYS A 141 -9.58 5.96 -1.74
N GLU A 142 -10.27 7.07 -2.00
CA GLU A 142 -9.80 8.40 -1.60
C GLU A 142 -9.64 8.51 -0.08
N THR A 143 -10.58 7.96 0.70
CA THR A 143 -10.48 7.93 2.17
C THR A 143 -9.30 7.09 2.64
N LEU A 144 -9.02 5.93 2.03
CA LEU A 144 -7.86 5.11 2.36
C LEU A 144 -6.55 5.80 1.95
N ARG A 145 -6.50 6.54 0.84
CA ARG A 145 -5.36 7.38 0.44
C ARG A 145 -5.11 8.50 1.45
N LEU A 146 -6.17 9.17 1.90
CA LEU A 146 -6.09 10.18 2.93
C LEU A 146 -5.60 9.61 4.27
N PHE A 147 -6.11 8.44 4.67
CA PHE A 147 -5.58 7.72 5.83
C PHE A 147 -4.08 7.42 5.69
N ASN A 148 -3.63 6.94 4.53
CA ASN A 148 -2.22 6.65 4.27
C ASN A 148 -1.35 7.92 4.32
N LYS A 149 -1.82 9.06 3.80
CA LYS A 149 -1.16 10.36 3.94
C LYS A 149 -0.94 10.72 5.41
N HIS A 150 -1.99 10.68 6.23
CA HIS A 150 -1.87 10.95 7.66
C HIS A 150 -0.99 9.92 8.38
N TYR A 151 -1.09 8.65 8.02
CA TYR A 151 -0.24 7.60 8.56
C TYR A 151 1.25 7.87 8.29
N LEU A 152 1.61 8.17 7.05
CA LEU A 152 3.00 8.47 6.66
C LEU A 152 3.52 9.74 7.33
N TYR A 153 2.70 10.77 7.43
CA TYR A 153 3.05 11.96 8.20
C TYR A 153 3.41 11.63 9.65
N PHE A 154 2.61 10.82 10.34
CA PHE A 154 2.92 10.42 11.71
C PHE A 154 4.08 9.43 11.82
N VAL A 155 4.36 8.64 10.79
CA VAL A 155 5.59 7.83 10.69
C VAL A 155 6.79 8.75 10.66
N GLN A 156 6.79 9.79 9.81
CA GLN A 156 7.89 10.77 9.73
C GLN A 156 8.11 11.49 11.08
N GLU A 157 7.05 11.89 11.75
CA GLU A 157 7.15 12.52 13.08
C GLU A 157 7.77 11.58 14.13
N GLU A 158 7.45 10.30 14.09
CA GLU A 158 8.09 9.31 14.99
C GLU A 158 9.57 9.09 14.62
N GLU A 159 9.93 9.08 13.34
CA GLU A 159 11.31 9.00 12.87
C GLU A 159 12.13 10.21 13.34
N LYS A 160 11.62 11.43 13.18
CA LYS A 160 12.23 12.66 13.69
C LYS A 160 12.43 12.61 15.21
N ARG A 161 11.43 12.10 15.94
CA ARG A 161 11.52 11.94 17.40
C ARG A 161 12.58 10.91 17.80
N ALA A 162 12.67 9.79 17.08
CA ALA A 162 13.66 8.75 17.34
C ALA A 162 15.10 9.28 17.14
N VAL A 163 15.34 10.03 16.06
CA VAL A 163 16.64 10.67 15.78
C VAL A 163 17.03 11.65 16.90
N LYS A 164 16.10 12.52 17.32
CA LYS A 164 16.33 13.45 18.44
C LYS A 164 16.66 12.72 19.74
N ALA A 165 15.93 11.64 20.06
CA ALA A 165 16.16 10.84 21.25
C ALA A 165 17.53 10.15 21.22
N GLU A 166 17.96 9.66 20.06
CA GLU A 166 19.27 9.05 19.90
C GLU A 166 20.42 10.07 20.02
N ALA A 167 20.27 11.25 19.45
CA ALA A 167 21.23 12.35 19.59
C ALA A 167 21.39 12.75 21.06
N GLN A 168 20.28 12.88 21.81
CA GLN A 168 20.30 13.17 23.24
C GLN A 168 20.99 12.06 24.06
N LYS A 169 20.75 10.79 23.70
CA LYS A 169 21.44 9.66 24.34
C LYS A 169 22.94 9.67 24.04
N LYS A 170 23.35 10.01 22.82
CA LYS A 170 24.77 10.13 22.44
C LYS A 170 25.43 11.29 23.21
N ALA A 171 24.81 12.46 23.29
CA ALA A 171 25.29 13.61 24.04
C ALA A 171 25.43 13.30 25.53
N SER A 172 24.45 12.65 26.15
CA SER A 172 24.50 12.26 27.57
C SER A 172 25.59 11.21 27.87
N ARG A 173 25.87 10.30 26.92
CA ARG A 173 26.98 9.34 27.02
C ARG A 173 28.34 10.02 26.88
N ALA A 174 28.48 11.02 25.98
CA ALA A 174 29.69 11.81 25.83
C ALA A 174 29.99 12.63 27.09
N ALA A 175 28.97 13.32 27.63
CA ALA A 175 29.09 14.08 28.88
C ALA A 175 29.49 13.18 30.08
N LYS A 176 28.97 11.94 30.16
CA LYS A 176 29.36 10.99 31.21
C LYS A 176 30.79 10.42 31.04
N ARG A 177 31.36 10.44 29.85
CA ARG A 177 32.78 10.06 29.61
C ARG A 177 33.76 11.17 30.01
N GLY A 178 33.34 12.44 29.93
CA GLY A 178 34.16 13.60 30.31
C GLY A 178 34.15 13.94 31.81
N ALA A 179 33.18 13.45 32.57
CA ALA A 179 33.08 13.73 34.00
C ALA A 179 33.77 12.64 34.82
N LYS A 180 35.00 12.90 35.31
CA LYS A 180 35.62 12.14 36.40
C LYS A 180 34.68 12.19 37.61
N LYS A 181 34.40 11.00 38.16
CA LYS A 181 33.67 10.69 39.40
C LYS A 181 33.37 11.87 40.30
N SER A 182 32.13 12.33 40.35
CA SER A 182 31.57 13.01 41.50
C SER A 182 30.10 12.63 41.68
N LYS A 183 29.83 12.20 42.89
CA LYS A 183 28.58 12.01 43.65
C LYS A 183 27.25 11.72 42.87
N LYS A 184 26.69 10.56 43.25
CA LYS A 184 25.30 10.13 43.07
C LYS A 184 24.32 11.27 43.43
N GLY A 185 23.77 11.88 42.42
CA GLY A 185 22.58 12.74 42.54
C GLY A 185 21.49 12.10 41.69
N ASP A 186 20.29 11.99 42.25
CA ASP A 186 19.11 11.42 41.61
C ASP A 186 18.80 12.09 40.27
N LEU A 187 19.21 11.45 39.17
CA LEU A 187 18.74 11.83 37.86
C LEU A 187 17.32 11.26 37.67
N LYS A 188 16.34 12.15 37.69
CA LYS A 188 14.99 11.90 37.18
C LYS A 188 15.08 11.13 35.85
N LYS A 189 14.62 9.86 35.86
CA LYS A 189 14.39 9.09 34.62
C LYS A 189 13.46 9.94 33.76
N ALA A 190 13.98 10.45 32.64
CA ALA A 190 13.13 11.02 31.62
C ALA A 190 12.09 9.96 31.23
N ASP A 191 10.84 10.26 31.46
CA ASP A 191 9.68 9.44 31.13
C ASP A 191 9.72 9.20 29.62
N THR A 192 10.23 8.05 29.19
CA THR A 192 10.10 7.59 27.80
C THR A 192 8.65 7.19 27.64
N LYS A 193 7.77 8.18 27.38
CA LYS A 193 6.39 7.93 27.00
C LYS A 193 6.41 7.00 25.81
N VAL A 194 5.77 5.85 25.95
CA VAL A 194 5.58 4.86 24.86
C VAL A 194 5.01 5.62 23.65
N ALA A 195 5.69 5.52 22.50
CA ALA A 195 5.24 6.15 21.28
C ALA A 195 3.82 5.65 20.93
N LYS A 196 2.89 6.56 20.69
CA LYS A 196 1.60 6.18 20.12
C LYS A 196 1.82 5.64 18.71
N ARG A 197 1.13 4.57 18.36
CA ARG A 197 1.17 3.99 17.01
C ARG A 197 0.76 5.04 15.96
N PRO A 198 1.51 5.19 14.86
CA PRO A 198 1.20 6.17 13.82
C PRO A 198 -0.19 6.01 13.20
N ASP A 199 -0.64 4.75 12.99
CA ASP A 199 -1.97 4.43 12.47
C ASP A 199 -3.11 4.92 13.36
N LEU A 200 -2.95 4.83 14.69
CA LEU A 200 -3.94 5.34 15.64
C LEU A 200 -3.92 6.87 15.73
N LYS A 201 -2.76 7.50 15.51
CA LYS A 201 -2.68 8.96 15.40
C LYS A 201 -3.37 9.47 14.14
N ALA A 202 -3.16 8.78 13.01
CA ALA A 202 -3.84 9.08 11.76
C ALA A 202 -5.35 9.01 11.93
N LEU A 203 -5.84 7.92 12.53
CA LEU A 203 -7.28 7.76 12.80
C LEU A 203 -7.83 8.86 13.72
N THR A 204 -7.10 9.24 14.78
CA THR A 204 -7.51 10.33 15.67
C THR A 204 -7.65 11.64 14.88
N LYS A 205 -6.66 11.95 14.03
CA LYS A 205 -6.70 13.14 13.18
C LYS A 205 -7.91 13.14 12.25
N MET A 206 -8.15 12.03 11.54
CA MET A 206 -9.33 11.90 10.65
C MET A 206 -10.65 12.05 11.38
N ASN A 207 -10.75 11.54 12.62
CA ASN A 207 -11.95 11.73 13.43
C ASN A 207 -12.14 13.20 13.84
N ASP A 208 -11.06 13.86 14.26
CA ASP A 208 -11.09 15.28 14.66
C ASP A 208 -11.47 16.18 13.47
N GLU A 209 -11.02 15.85 12.25
CA GLU A 209 -11.30 16.58 11.01
C GLU A 209 -12.58 16.11 10.31
N LYS A 210 -13.32 15.13 10.88
CA LYS A 210 -14.57 14.56 10.32
C LYS A 210 -14.39 13.92 8.95
N GLU A 211 -13.26 13.30 8.72
CA GLU A 211 -12.87 12.65 7.47
C GLU A 211 -13.21 11.14 7.43
N ILE A 212 -13.88 10.60 8.46
CA ILE A 212 -14.38 9.22 8.46
C ILE A 212 -15.51 9.10 7.45
N LEU A 213 -15.39 8.19 6.48
CA LEU A 213 -16.31 8.15 5.33
C LEU A 213 -17.74 7.82 5.71
N PHE A 214 -17.97 6.79 6.52
CA PHE A 214 -19.28 6.39 6.99
C PHE A 214 -19.30 6.32 8.53
N PRO A 215 -19.41 7.44 9.24
CA PRO A 215 -19.29 7.47 10.70
C PRO A 215 -20.46 6.79 11.41
N SER A 216 -21.62 6.71 10.79
CA SER A 216 -22.81 6.06 11.36
C SER A 216 -22.84 4.57 11.03
N LYS A 217 -23.04 3.73 12.05
CA LYS A 217 -23.15 2.27 11.89
C LYS A 217 -24.39 1.89 11.09
N ARG A 218 -24.28 0.78 10.35
CA ARG A 218 -25.38 0.22 9.55
C ARG A 218 -25.30 -1.29 9.44
N PHE A 219 -26.43 -1.94 9.21
CA PHE A 219 -26.50 -3.37 8.85
C PHE A 219 -26.07 -3.58 7.40
N GLY A 220 -25.72 -4.83 7.07
CA GLY A 220 -25.41 -5.23 5.72
C GLY A 220 -24.05 -4.73 5.24
N SER A 221 -23.88 -4.66 3.92
CA SER A 221 -22.66 -4.22 3.27
C SER A 221 -22.41 -2.72 3.44
N ILE A 222 -21.15 -2.33 3.40
CA ILE A 222 -20.75 -0.92 3.32
C ILE A 222 -20.63 -0.56 1.84
N PRO A 223 -21.24 0.54 1.38
CA PRO A 223 -21.13 0.95 -0.01
C PRO A 223 -19.68 1.13 -0.46
N GLY A 224 -19.35 0.62 -1.65
CA GLY A 224 -18.01 0.67 -2.22
C GLY A 224 -17.00 -0.31 -1.64
N ILE A 225 -17.42 -1.21 -0.73
CA ILE A 225 -16.57 -2.26 -0.15
C ILE A 225 -17.17 -3.63 -0.48
N ASP A 226 -16.53 -4.32 -1.42
CA ASP A 226 -16.98 -5.62 -1.91
C ASP A 226 -16.35 -6.78 -1.11
N VAL A 227 -16.97 -7.96 -1.20
CA VAL A 227 -16.39 -9.21 -0.66
C VAL A 227 -15.01 -9.44 -1.29
N GLY A 228 -14.03 -9.79 -0.45
CA GLY A 228 -12.65 -9.92 -0.85
C GLY A 228 -11.81 -8.65 -0.65
N HIS A 229 -12.42 -7.52 -0.29
CA HIS A 229 -11.67 -6.29 0.02
C HIS A 229 -10.69 -6.52 1.18
N GLN A 230 -9.44 -6.05 1.01
CA GLN A 230 -8.37 -6.22 1.97
C GLN A 230 -7.99 -4.90 2.65
N PHE A 231 -7.95 -4.94 3.97
CA PHE A 231 -7.45 -3.85 4.81
C PHE A 231 -6.10 -4.23 5.40
N TYR A 232 -5.16 -3.32 5.39
CA TYR A 232 -3.80 -3.55 5.90
C TYR A 232 -3.65 -3.17 7.38
N SER A 233 -4.71 -2.67 7.99
CA SER A 233 -4.85 -2.50 9.43
C SER A 233 -6.31 -2.40 9.86
N ARG A 234 -6.55 -2.57 11.14
CA ARG A 234 -7.87 -2.31 11.72
C ARG A 234 -8.23 -0.82 11.72
N ALA A 235 -7.23 0.06 11.71
CA ALA A 235 -7.47 1.49 11.60
C ALA A 235 -8.06 1.88 10.23
N GLU A 236 -7.64 1.22 9.14
CA GLU A 236 -8.23 1.43 7.81
C GLU A 236 -9.72 1.07 7.78
N MET A 237 -10.12 -0.03 8.46
CA MET A 237 -11.55 -0.38 8.57
C MET A 237 -12.36 0.71 9.28
N VAL A 238 -11.76 1.36 10.29
CA VAL A 238 -12.43 2.47 10.99
C VAL A 238 -12.50 3.71 10.11
N ALA A 239 -11.44 4.04 9.37
CA ALA A 239 -11.40 5.20 8.49
C ALA A 239 -12.53 5.20 7.46
N VAL A 240 -12.93 4.03 6.96
CA VAL A 240 -14.06 3.90 6.00
C VAL A 240 -15.39 3.53 6.65
N GLY A 241 -15.46 3.49 7.98
CA GLY A 241 -16.69 3.17 8.71
C GLY A 241 -17.15 1.71 8.58
N PHE A 242 -16.23 0.80 8.20
CA PHE A 242 -16.51 -0.62 8.11
C PHE A 242 -16.62 -1.28 9.50
N HIS A 243 -15.83 -0.80 10.45
CA HIS A 243 -15.81 -1.20 11.86
C HIS A 243 -15.56 0.04 12.73
N SER A 244 -16.26 0.22 13.83
CA SER A 244 -16.16 1.45 14.62
C SER A 244 -14.96 1.49 15.58
N HIS A 245 -14.30 0.37 15.82
CA HIS A 245 -13.22 0.30 16.81
C HIS A 245 -12.04 -0.54 16.33
N TRP A 246 -10.81 -0.01 16.49
CA TRP A 246 -9.58 -0.68 16.04
C TRP A 246 -9.17 -1.90 16.88
N LEU A 247 -9.73 -2.11 18.10
CA LEU A 247 -9.35 -3.18 19.01
C LEU A 247 -10.44 -4.24 19.17
N ASN A 248 -11.71 -3.83 19.30
CA ASN A 248 -12.81 -4.74 19.62
C ASN A 248 -13.04 -5.77 18.51
N GLY A 249 -13.30 -7.04 18.91
CA GLY A 249 -13.62 -8.12 17.95
C GLY A 249 -15.02 -7.99 17.38
N ILE A 250 -15.98 -7.53 18.18
CA ILE A 250 -17.39 -7.36 17.79
C ILE A 250 -17.68 -5.87 17.73
N ASP A 251 -18.20 -5.40 16.60
CA ASP A 251 -18.80 -4.08 16.44
C ASP A 251 -20.31 -4.19 16.51
N TYR A 252 -20.97 -3.30 17.26
CA TYR A 252 -22.41 -3.34 17.47
C TYR A 252 -23.03 -1.95 17.58
N MET A 253 -24.30 -1.85 17.28
CA MET A 253 -25.14 -0.68 17.52
C MET A 253 -25.73 -0.78 18.92
N GLY A 254 -25.59 0.26 19.73
CA GLY A 254 -26.12 0.35 21.10
C GLY A 254 -27.54 0.97 21.12
N GLN A 255 -28.02 1.28 22.33
CA GLN A 255 -29.38 1.84 22.56
C GLN A 255 -29.64 3.17 21.86
N SER A 256 -28.58 3.97 21.55
CA SER A 256 -28.76 5.24 20.79
C SER A 256 -29.36 5.03 19.41
N TYR A 257 -29.22 3.83 18.83
CA TYR A 257 -29.76 3.45 17.54
C TYR A 257 -31.22 2.93 17.58
N SER A 258 -31.83 2.76 18.76
CA SER A 258 -33.22 2.31 18.89
C SER A 258 -34.26 3.35 18.43
N LYS A 259 -33.83 4.50 17.94
CA LYS A 259 -34.66 5.57 17.42
C LYS A 259 -34.48 5.73 15.91
N GLY A 260 -35.47 6.26 15.24
CA GLY A 260 -35.42 6.53 13.79
C GLY A 260 -35.43 5.24 12.95
N LYS A 261 -34.50 5.11 12.02
CA LYS A 261 -34.44 4.01 11.03
C LYS A 261 -34.45 2.60 11.65
N TYR A 262 -33.97 2.44 12.88
CA TYR A 262 -33.82 1.14 13.56
C TYR A 262 -34.79 0.98 14.74
N SER A 263 -35.86 1.72 14.82
CA SER A 263 -36.86 1.68 15.91
C SER A 263 -37.54 0.31 16.07
N ASN A 264 -37.63 -0.48 15.00
CA ASN A 264 -38.27 -1.81 15.01
C ASN A 264 -37.31 -2.92 15.51
N TYR A 265 -36.11 -2.59 15.88
CA TYR A 265 -35.11 -3.55 16.32
C TYR A 265 -34.82 -3.42 17.82
N THR A 266 -34.63 -4.57 18.49
CA THR A 266 -34.19 -4.62 19.89
C THR A 266 -32.65 -4.50 19.96
N MET A 267 -32.18 -3.40 20.51
CA MET A 267 -30.73 -3.16 20.67
C MET A 267 -30.16 -3.82 21.95
N PRO A 268 -28.87 -4.15 22.00
CA PRO A 268 -27.85 -3.93 20.97
C PRO A 268 -27.88 -4.99 19.86
N LEU A 269 -27.40 -4.63 18.64
CA LEU A 269 -27.25 -5.54 17.51
C LEU A 269 -25.86 -5.48 16.90
N ALA A 270 -25.25 -6.62 16.67
CA ALA A 270 -23.93 -6.71 16.04
C ALA A 270 -23.99 -6.33 14.56
N VAL A 271 -22.99 -5.62 14.06
CA VAL A 271 -22.86 -5.21 12.65
C VAL A 271 -21.64 -5.81 11.97
N ALA A 272 -20.58 -6.12 12.74
CA ALA A 272 -19.36 -6.74 12.20
C ALA A 272 -18.63 -7.55 13.28
N ILE A 273 -17.96 -8.60 12.84
CA ILE A 273 -16.99 -9.36 13.69
C ILE A 273 -15.67 -9.49 12.98
N VAL A 274 -14.59 -9.61 13.77
CA VAL A 274 -13.23 -9.83 13.27
C VAL A 274 -12.68 -11.12 13.85
N ILE A 275 -12.43 -12.08 13.00
CA ILE A 275 -11.74 -13.34 13.30
C ILE A 275 -10.24 -13.07 13.14
N SER A 276 -9.47 -13.06 14.21
CA SER A 276 -8.05 -12.70 14.19
C SER A 276 -7.12 -13.76 14.79
N GLY A 277 -7.65 -14.96 15.06
CA GLY A 277 -6.92 -16.05 15.72
C GLY A 277 -6.50 -15.70 17.17
N MET A 278 -7.28 -14.86 17.84
CA MET A 278 -7.00 -14.50 19.24
C MET A 278 -7.56 -15.52 20.23
N TYR A 279 -8.66 -16.18 19.85
CA TYR A 279 -9.34 -17.20 20.64
C TYR A 279 -9.01 -18.58 20.05
N GLU A 280 -8.49 -19.48 20.85
CA GLU A 280 -8.13 -20.85 20.44
C GLU A 280 -9.36 -21.73 20.17
N ASP A 281 -10.53 -21.28 20.62
CA ASP A 281 -11.80 -21.98 20.51
C ASP A 281 -12.55 -21.71 19.19
N ASP A 282 -12.05 -20.81 18.31
CA ASP A 282 -12.72 -20.46 17.07
C ASP A 282 -12.55 -21.58 16.03
N LEU A 283 -13.68 -22.09 15.51
CA LEU A 283 -13.72 -23.01 14.36
C LEU A 283 -14.15 -22.26 13.12
N ASP A 284 -13.43 -22.46 12.03
CA ASP A 284 -13.62 -21.71 10.78
C ASP A 284 -13.39 -22.59 9.55
N ASN A 285 -14.45 -22.86 8.82
CA ASN A 285 -14.41 -23.51 7.50
C ASN A 285 -14.85 -22.57 6.36
N ALA A 286 -14.83 -21.26 6.60
CA ALA A 286 -15.19 -20.21 5.68
C ALA A 286 -16.71 -20.03 5.46
N GLU A 287 -17.45 -21.07 5.12
CA GLU A 287 -18.92 -20.99 4.93
C GLU A 287 -19.67 -21.05 6.28
N GLU A 288 -19.11 -21.75 7.24
CA GLU A 288 -19.64 -21.88 8.60
C GLU A 288 -18.57 -21.57 9.63
N VAL A 289 -18.84 -20.62 10.49
CA VAL A 289 -17.91 -20.14 11.52
C VAL A 289 -18.52 -20.34 12.90
N VAL A 290 -17.73 -20.90 13.83
CA VAL A 290 -18.04 -20.87 15.26
C VAL A 290 -17.13 -19.83 15.91
N TYR A 291 -17.71 -18.68 16.22
CA TYR A 291 -17.00 -17.53 16.76
C TYR A 291 -17.11 -17.48 18.28
N THR A 292 -15.99 -17.28 18.96
CA THR A 292 -15.95 -17.11 20.43
C THR A 292 -16.22 -15.65 20.79
N GLY A 293 -17.15 -15.43 21.71
CA GLY A 293 -17.53 -14.12 22.22
C GLY A 293 -16.37 -13.38 22.86
N GLN A 294 -16.56 -12.09 23.12
CA GLN A 294 -15.54 -11.23 23.71
C GLN A 294 -15.61 -11.18 25.24
N GLY A 295 -14.49 -10.82 25.87
CA GLY A 295 -14.39 -10.63 27.32
C GLY A 295 -13.61 -11.73 28.02
N GLY A 296 -13.36 -11.52 29.30
CA GLY A 296 -12.59 -12.46 30.12
C GLY A 296 -11.07 -12.52 29.86
N HIS A 297 -10.57 -11.84 28.83
CA HIS A 297 -9.16 -11.82 28.45
C HIS A 297 -8.41 -10.59 28.98
N ASN A 298 -7.10 -10.78 29.20
CA ASN A 298 -6.18 -9.66 29.43
C ASN A 298 -5.66 -9.15 28.07
N LEU A 299 -6.31 -8.16 27.49
CA LEU A 299 -5.98 -7.60 26.16
C LEU A 299 -4.59 -6.95 26.08
N THR A 300 -4.04 -6.50 27.22
CA THR A 300 -2.76 -5.79 27.28
C THR A 300 -1.61 -6.64 27.83
N GLY A 301 -1.90 -7.82 28.35
CA GLY A 301 -0.94 -8.77 28.95
C GLY A 301 -0.69 -9.98 28.09
N ASP A 302 -0.75 -11.14 28.72
CA ASP A 302 -0.48 -12.46 28.12
C ASP A 302 -1.59 -12.99 27.20
N LYS A 303 -2.66 -12.23 27.02
CA LYS A 303 -3.85 -12.54 26.21
C LYS A 303 -4.64 -13.78 26.65
N ARG A 304 -4.32 -14.36 27.82
CA ARG A 304 -5.03 -15.52 28.36
C ARG A 304 -6.37 -15.09 28.95
N GLN A 305 -7.33 -16.00 28.89
CA GLN A 305 -8.59 -15.86 29.59
C GLN A 305 -8.38 -16.11 31.07
N PHE A 306 -8.92 -15.26 31.95
CA PHE A 306 -8.75 -15.32 33.42
C PHE A 306 -10.07 -15.17 34.16
N ARG A 307 -11.19 -15.00 33.48
CA ARG A 307 -12.55 -14.96 34.03
C ARG A 307 -13.58 -15.37 33.00
N ASP A 308 -14.77 -15.70 33.45
CA ASP A 308 -15.91 -16.00 32.60
C ASP A 308 -16.28 -14.80 31.72
N GLN A 309 -16.79 -15.07 30.53
CA GLN A 309 -17.44 -14.06 29.69
C GLN A 309 -18.83 -13.72 30.26
N VAL A 310 -19.31 -12.52 29.96
CA VAL A 310 -20.63 -12.05 30.36
C VAL A 310 -21.46 -11.79 29.08
N LEU A 311 -22.78 -12.10 29.15
CA LEU A 311 -23.70 -11.86 28.06
C LEU A 311 -24.16 -10.39 28.04
N GLU A 312 -23.24 -9.50 27.71
CA GLU A 312 -23.45 -8.06 27.64
C GLU A 312 -22.76 -7.49 26.38
N ARG A 313 -23.07 -6.24 26.03
CA ARG A 313 -22.41 -5.50 24.93
C ARG A 313 -22.39 -6.31 23.64
N GLY A 314 -21.21 -6.60 23.05
CA GLY A 314 -21.06 -7.36 21.81
C GLY A 314 -21.60 -8.78 21.88
N ASN A 315 -21.47 -9.47 23.01
CA ASN A 315 -22.01 -10.82 23.19
C ASN A 315 -23.55 -10.79 23.17
N LEU A 316 -24.16 -9.84 23.88
CA LEU A 316 -25.61 -9.64 23.83
C LEU A 316 -26.07 -9.21 22.42
N ALA A 317 -25.28 -8.40 21.75
CA ALA A 317 -25.60 -7.96 20.40
C ALA A 317 -25.63 -9.12 19.38
N LEU A 318 -24.68 -10.07 19.46
CA LEU A 318 -24.71 -11.27 18.62
C LEU A 318 -25.87 -12.22 18.98
N LYS A 319 -26.23 -12.34 20.27
CA LYS A 319 -27.43 -13.07 20.69
C LYS A 319 -28.69 -12.47 20.06
N ASN A 320 -28.85 -11.15 20.13
CA ASN A 320 -30.01 -10.46 19.57
C ASN A 320 -30.07 -10.59 18.04
N CYS A 321 -28.92 -10.72 17.34
CA CYS A 321 -28.89 -11.00 15.89
C CYS A 321 -29.44 -12.39 15.54
N VAL A 322 -29.35 -13.39 16.44
CA VAL A 322 -30.01 -14.69 16.26
C VAL A 322 -31.52 -14.52 16.27
N GLU A 323 -32.04 -13.75 17.22
CA GLU A 323 -33.49 -13.58 17.45
C GLU A 323 -34.17 -12.70 16.38
N GLN A 324 -33.41 -11.75 15.79
CA GLN A 324 -33.95 -10.77 14.85
C GLN A 324 -33.49 -10.97 13.40
N ASP A 325 -32.77 -12.04 13.13
CA ASP A 325 -32.28 -12.40 11.80
C ASP A 325 -31.46 -11.31 11.10
N VAL A 326 -30.63 -10.57 11.86
CA VAL A 326 -29.81 -9.47 11.33
C VAL A 326 -28.45 -10.02 10.89
N PRO A 327 -28.06 -9.78 9.61
CA PRO A 327 -26.78 -10.25 9.10
C PRO A 327 -25.61 -9.43 9.65
N VAL A 328 -24.48 -10.11 9.85
CA VAL A 328 -23.26 -9.54 10.40
C VAL A 328 -22.13 -9.65 9.37
N ARG A 329 -21.36 -8.57 9.19
CA ARG A 329 -20.14 -8.60 8.37
C ARG A 329 -19.06 -9.44 9.06
N VAL A 330 -18.44 -10.35 8.33
CA VAL A 330 -17.32 -11.16 8.84
C VAL A 330 -16.02 -10.72 8.17
N VAL A 331 -15.02 -10.45 9.00
CA VAL A 331 -13.67 -10.10 8.57
C VAL A 331 -12.69 -11.12 9.12
N ARG A 332 -11.84 -11.67 8.25
CA ARG A 332 -10.79 -12.61 8.65
C ARG A 332 -9.42 -11.96 8.60
N GLY A 333 -8.69 -12.02 9.73
CA GLY A 333 -7.34 -11.50 9.86
C GLY A 333 -6.30 -12.60 9.64
N HIS A 334 -5.37 -12.38 8.72
CA HIS A 334 -4.27 -13.28 8.41
C HIS A 334 -2.93 -12.62 8.70
N ASP A 335 -1.94 -13.40 9.14
CA ASP A 335 -0.58 -12.91 9.32
C ASP A 335 0.06 -12.61 7.95
N CYS A 336 0.62 -11.43 7.82
CA CYS A 336 1.27 -10.98 6.60
C CYS A 336 2.47 -10.10 6.92
N LYS A 337 3.68 -10.59 6.65
CA LYS A 337 4.93 -9.90 6.96
C LYS A 337 5.12 -8.61 6.17
N SER A 338 4.53 -8.51 4.99
CA SER A 338 4.61 -7.31 4.14
C SER A 338 3.64 -6.20 4.56
N SER A 339 2.63 -6.50 5.37
CA SER A 339 1.76 -5.46 5.93
C SER A 339 2.45 -4.69 7.07
N TYR A 340 2.27 -3.39 7.12
CA TYR A 340 2.85 -2.54 8.17
C TYR A 340 2.36 -2.84 9.59
N CYS A 341 1.23 -3.50 9.76
CA CYS A 341 0.74 -3.99 11.06
C CYS A 341 0.99 -5.49 11.28
N GLY A 342 1.62 -6.19 10.32
CA GLY A 342 1.89 -7.62 10.37
C GLY A 342 0.69 -8.50 10.05
N LYS A 343 -0.47 -7.92 9.70
CA LYS A 343 -1.70 -8.62 9.34
C LYS A 343 -2.40 -7.96 8.15
N ILE A 344 -3.16 -8.77 7.43
CA ILE A 344 -4.17 -8.32 6.46
C ILE A 344 -5.54 -8.77 6.96
N TYR A 345 -6.55 -7.95 6.75
CA TYR A 345 -7.93 -8.21 7.13
C TYR A 345 -8.78 -8.24 5.88
N THR A 346 -9.37 -9.40 5.56
CA THR A 346 -10.19 -9.59 4.35
C THR A 346 -11.67 -9.64 4.73
N TYR A 347 -12.49 -8.93 3.99
CA TYR A 347 -13.94 -8.98 4.13
C TYR A 347 -14.50 -10.21 3.43
N ASP A 348 -15.07 -11.16 4.21
CA ASP A 348 -15.58 -12.43 3.70
C ASP A 348 -17.06 -12.36 3.28
N GLY A 349 -17.74 -11.31 3.64
CA GLY A 349 -19.15 -11.13 3.31
C GLY A 349 -20.07 -11.07 4.53
N LEU A 350 -21.35 -11.26 4.28
CA LEU A 350 -22.42 -11.24 5.26
C LEU A 350 -22.73 -12.66 5.72
N TYR A 351 -22.92 -12.82 7.03
CA TYR A 351 -23.28 -14.08 7.68
C TYR A 351 -24.49 -13.90 8.57
N LYS A 352 -25.35 -14.92 8.61
CA LYS A 352 -26.44 -15.05 9.56
C LYS A 352 -25.91 -15.71 10.83
N VAL A 353 -26.25 -15.17 12.01
CA VAL A 353 -25.98 -15.82 13.29
C VAL A 353 -27.08 -16.84 13.53
N VAL A 354 -26.76 -18.15 13.44
CA VAL A 354 -27.78 -19.23 13.46
C VAL A 354 -28.17 -19.62 14.88
N LYS A 355 -27.17 -19.71 15.80
CA LYS A 355 -27.39 -20.05 17.20
C LYS A 355 -26.26 -19.54 18.08
N TYR A 356 -26.53 -19.48 19.39
CA TYR A 356 -25.51 -19.24 20.40
C TYR A 356 -25.67 -20.23 21.55
N TRP A 357 -24.60 -20.45 22.31
CA TRP A 357 -24.58 -21.26 23.55
C TRP A 357 -23.41 -20.82 24.45
N ALA A 358 -23.46 -21.25 25.69
CA ALA A 358 -22.36 -21.10 26.64
C ALA A 358 -21.70 -22.46 26.86
N GLU A 359 -20.38 -22.51 26.91
CA GLU A 359 -19.60 -23.72 27.20
C GLU A 359 -18.33 -23.36 27.96
N LYS A 360 -17.63 -24.38 28.47
CA LYS A 360 -16.29 -24.20 29.05
C LYS A 360 -15.26 -24.21 27.94
N GLY A 361 -14.57 -23.09 27.76
CA GLY A 361 -13.44 -22.98 26.84
C GLY A 361 -12.21 -23.73 27.33
N ILE A 362 -11.18 -23.82 26.51
CA ILE A 362 -9.90 -24.51 26.77
C ILE A 362 -9.27 -24.06 28.10
N SER A 363 -9.41 -22.79 28.47
CA SER A 363 -8.92 -22.23 29.73
C SER A 363 -9.78 -22.51 30.94
N GLY A 364 -10.86 -23.32 30.82
CA GLY A 364 -11.76 -23.70 31.90
C GLY A 364 -12.80 -22.66 32.31
N PHE A 365 -12.76 -21.47 31.71
CA PHE A 365 -13.74 -20.40 31.93
C PHE A 365 -14.92 -20.54 30.98
N THR A 366 -16.07 -20.00 31.37
CA THR A 366 -17.26 -19.97 30.52
C THR A 366 -17.05 -18.99 29.38
N VAL A 367 -17.31 -19.45 28.15
CA VAL A 367 -17.30 -18.64 26.91
C VAL A 367 -18.63 -18.76 26.21
N PHE A 368 -19.02 -17.69 25.51
CA PHE A 368 -20.17 -17.73 24.63
C PHE A 368 -19.68 -18.03 23.21
N LYS A 369 -20.34 -18.98 22.55
CA LYS A 369 -20.10 -19.38 21.19
C LYS A 369 -21.28 -18.97 20.30
N TYR A 370 -20.94 -18.58 19.07
CA TYR A 370 -21.91 -18.14 18.06
C TYR A 370 -21.62 -18.89 16.77
N ARG A 371 -22.60 -19.64 16.27
CA ARG A 371 -22.51 -20.26 14.95
C ARG A 371 -23.03 -19.29 13.92
N LEU A 372 -22.18 -18.94 12.97
CA LEU A 372 -22.52 -18.08 11.84
C LEU A 372 -22.46 -18.91 10.53
N LYS A 373 -23.47 -18.74 9.67
CA LYS A 373 -23.53 -19.32 8.33
C LYS A 373 -23.51 -18.20 7.31
N ARG A 374 -22.66 -18.34 6.27
CA ARG A 374 -22.54 -17.37 5.21
C ARG A 374 -23.84 -17.27 4.43
N LEU A 375 -24.25 -16.06 4.04
CA LEU A 375 -25.42 -15.86 3.21
C LEU A 375 -25.14 -16.33 1.78
N GLU A 376 -26.15 -16.93 1.16
CA GLU A 376 -26.08 -17.41 -0.22
C GLU A 376 -26.04 -16.24 -1.23
N GLY A 377 -25.63 -16.52 -2.48
CA GLY A 377 -25.56 -15.54 -3.55
C GLY A 377 -24.36 -14.58 -3.51
N GLN A 378 -23.46 -14.73 -2.55
CA GLN A 378 -22.23 -13.93 -2.47
C GLN A 378 -21.09 -14.58 -3.28
N PRO A 379 -20.11 -13.78 -3.75
CA PRO A 379 -18.94 -14.30 -4.44
C PRO A 379 -18.21 -15.40 -3.65
N LEU A 380 -17.59 -16.35 -4.33
CA LEU A 380 -16.81 -17.42 -3.69
C LEU A 380 -15.70 -16.83 -2.82
N LEU A 381 -15.45 -17.48 -1.68
CA LEU A 381 -14.38 -17.10 -0.78
C LEU A 381 -13.02 -17.58 -1.31
N THR A 382 -12.06 -16.68 -1.29
CA THR A 382 -10.66 -16.96 -1.64
C THR A 382 -9.74 -16.87 -0.41
N THR A 383 -10.32 -16.82 0.79
CA THR A 383 -9.68 -16.36 2.02
C THR A 383 -9.23 -17.47 2.96
N ASN A 384 -9.48 -18.75 2.66
CA ASN A 384 -9.03 -19.89 3.50
C ASN A 384 -7.52 -19.98 3.66
N GLN A 385 -6.79 -19.29 2.80
CA GLN A 385 -5.34 -19.19 2.85
C GLN A 385 -4.99 -17.72 2.77
N VAL A 386 -3.91 -17.29 3.41
CA VAL A 386 -3.38 -15.94 3.29
C VAL A 386 -2.95 -15.73 1.85
N GLN A 387 -3.89 -15.50 0.97
CA GLN A 387 -3.62 -15.36 -0.44
C GLN A 387 -4.26 -14.10 -0.95
N PHE A 388 -3.50 -13.45 -1.78
CA PHE A 388 -3.99 -12.33 -2.55
C PHE A 388 -4.95 -12.87 -3.60
N ILE A 389 -6.00 -12.12 -3.90
CA ILE A 389 -7.06 -12.48 -4.85
C ILE A 389 -6.49 -12.89 -6.23
N ASN A 390 -5.30 -12.40 -6.57
CA ASN A 390 -4.70 -12.57 -7.90
C ASN A 390 -3.95 -13.91 -8.09
N GLY A 391 -3.89 -14.77 -7.10
CA GLY A 391 -3.28 -16.09 -7.21
C GLY A 391 -2.01 -16.31 -6.39
N ARG A 392 -1.34 -17.44 -6.64
CA ARG A 392 -0.08 -17.79 -5.97
C ARG A 392 1.09 -17.05 -6.59
N VAL A 393 1.85 -16.34 -5.75
CA VAL A 393 3.09 -15.66 -6.17
C VAL A 393 4.16 -16.70 -6.50
N PRO A 394 4.78 -16.65 -7.71
CA PRO A 394 5.90 -17.48 -8.04
C PRO A 394 7.09 -17.24 -7.11
N GLN A 395 7.76 -18.30 -6.70
CA GLN A 395 8.98 -18.19 -5.89
C GLN A 395 10.23 -18.08 -6.78
N SER A 396 10.16 -18.62 -7.99
CA SER A 396 11.24 -18.61 -8.99
C SER A 396 10.66 -18.51 -10.40
N ILE A 397 11.52 -18.17 -11.35
CA ILE A 397 11.18 -18.09 -12.78
C ILE A 397 10.64 -19.42 -13.30
N SER A 398 11.14 -20.55 -12.80
CA SER A 398 10.72 -21.91 -13.20
C SER A 398 9.27 -22.27 -12.84
N GLU A 399 8.65 -21.53 -11.92
CA GLU A 399 7.24 -21.72 -11.53
C GLU A 399 6.27 -20.93 -12.44
N ILE A 400 6.79 -20.11 -13.36
CA ILE A 400 5.98 -19.23 -14.19
C ILE A 400 5.41 -20.02 -15.38
N ARG A 401 4.09 -19.93 -15.58
CA ARG A 401 3.42 -20.47 -16.77
C ARG A 401 3.44 -19.43 -17.89
N GLY A 402 3.65 -19.90 -19.12
CA GLY A 402 3.65 -19.05 -20.31
C GLY A 402 4.85 -18.12 -20.40
N LEU A 403 5.98 -18.49 -19.81
CA LEU A 403 7.23 -17.74 -19.88
C LEU A 403 7.70 -17.67 -21.34
N VAL A 404 7.88 -16.46 -21.87
CA VAL A 404 8.36 -16.20 -23.25
C VAL A 404 9.71 -15.49 -23.27
N CYS A 405 10.12 -14.87 -22.14
CA CYS A 405 11.42 -14.26 -21.96
C CYS A 405 11.75 -14.26 -20.46
N GLU A 406 12.95 -14.70 -20.08
CA GLU A 406 13.39 -14.74 -18.68
C GLU A 406 13.77 -13.36 -18.15
N ASP A 407 14.30 -12.50 -19.01
CA ASP A 407 14.68 -11.13 -18.67
C ASP A 407 14.62 -10.20 -19.88
N ILE A 408 13.60 -9.33 -19.93
CA ILE A 408 13.44 -8.33 -20.99
C ILE A 408 14.48 -7.22 -20.93
N THR A 409 15.23 -7.12 -19.83
CA THR A 409 16.24 -6.06 -19.63
C THR A 409 17.59 -6.42 -20.21
N GLY A 410 17.82 -7.68 -20.55
CA GLY A 410 19.14 -8.15 -21.01
C GLY A 410 20.24 -7.99 -19.96
N GLY A 411 19.89 -8.02 -18.66
CA GLY A 411 20.82 -7.86 -17.54
C GLY A 411 21.13 -6.40 -17.19
N LEU A 412 20.41 -5.42 -17.71
CA LEU A 412 20.62 -4.01 -17.38
C LEU A 412 20.08 -3.64 -15.99
N GLU A 413 19.05 -4.33 -15.50
CA GLU A 413 18.53 -4.12 -14.15
C GLU A 413 19.12 -5.12 -13.14
N ASP A 414 19.13 -4.74 -11.86
CA ASP A 414 19.65 -5.61 -10.79
C ASP A 414 18.73 -6.81 -10.50
N ILE A 415 17.47 -6.71 -10.91
CA ILE A 415 16.43 -7.74 -10.77
C ILE A 415 15.88 -8.04 -12.17
N ALA A 416 16.01 -9.29 -12.61
CA ALA A 416 15.47 -9.74 -13.90
C ALA A 416 13.95 -9.52 -13.98
N ILE A 417 13.47 -9.13 -15.15
CA ILE A 417 12.05 -8.89 -15.42
C ILE A 417 11.56 -9.90 -16.46
N PRO A 418 10.90 -10.99 -16.05
CA PRO A 418 10.36 -11.96 -17.00
C PRO A 418 9.16 -11.42 -17.76
N ALA A 419 8.96 -11.96 -18.97
CA ALA A 419 7.74 -11.74 -19.75
C ALA A 419 6.95 -13.05 -19.93
N THR A 420 5.62 -12.97 -19.75
CA THR A 420 4.70 -14.10 -19.87
C THR A 420 3.59 -13.83 -20.87
N ASN A 421 3.24 -14.86 -21.65
CA ASN A 421 2.19 -14.79 -22.65
C ASN A 421 1.37 -16.09 -22.63
N LEU A 422 0.13 -16.00 -22.18
CA LEU A 422 -0.85 -17.08 -22.16
C LEU A 422 -2.06 -16.78 -23.08
N VAL A 423 -1.94 -15.74 -23.91
CA VAL A 423 -3.05 -15.22 -24.72
C VAL A 423 -2.86 -15.51 -26.20
N ASP A 424 -1.66 -15.26 -26.70
CA ASP A 424 -1.36 -15.44 -28.13
C ASP A 424 -0.95 -16.88 -28.44
N ASP A 425 -1.25 -17.37 -29.65
CA ASP A 425 -0.86 -18.69 -30.16
C ASP A 425 -0.28 -18.54 -31.60
N PRO A 426 1.03 -18.76 -31.81
CA PRO A 426 2.05 -19.08 -30.79
C PRO A 426 2.39 -17.88 -29.89
N PRO A 427 2.78 -18.13 -28.62
CA PRO A 427 3.13 -17.06 -27.69
C PRO A 427 4.46 -16.40 -28.10
N VAL A 428 4.47 -15.07 -28.17
CA VAL A 428 5.64 -14.26 -28.50
C VAL A 428 6.06 -13.36 -27.36
N ALA A 429 7.34 -13.02 -27.28
CA ALA A 429 7.87 -12.05 -26.35
C ALA A 429 7.57 -10.61 -26.78
N PRO A 430 7.63 -9.60 -25.89
CA PRO A 430 7.52 -8.21 -26.30
C PRO A 430 8.73 -7.80 -27.19
N THR A 431 8.42 -7.24 -28.36
CA THR A 431 9.40 -6.83 -29.37
C THR A 431 9.18 -5.39 -29.82
N GLY A 432 10.01 -4.89 -30.75
CA GLY A 432 9.86 -3.58 -31.38
C GLY A 432 10.40 -2.42 -30.52
N TYR A 433 11.22 -2.70 -29.49
CA TYR A 433 11.85 -1.67 -28.68
C TYR A 433 13.22 -2.16 -28.14
N THR A 434 14.04 -1.22 -27.72
CA THR A 434 15.29 -1.47 -27.00
C THR A 434 15.11 -1.09 -25.52
N TYR A 435 15.41 -2.00 -24.59
CA TYR A 435 15.35 -1.67 -23.17
C TYR A 435 16.45 -0.67 -22.80
N CYS A 436 16.11 0.38 -22.05
CA CYS A 436 17.07 1.33 -21.49
C CYS A 436 16.75 1.62 -20.01
N LYS A 437 17.79 1.60 -19.16
CA LYS A 437 17.69 1.81 -17.70
C LYS A 437 17.53 3.28 -17.32
N SER A 438 17.99 4.21 -18.19
CA SER A 438 17.99 5.65 -17.92
C SER A 438 17.58 6.44 -19.16
N ILE A 439 17.07 7.64 -18.93
CA ILE A 439 16.66 8.57 -20.00
C ILE A 439 17.85 8.81 -20.93
N GLN A 440 17.57 8.72 -22.23
CA GLN A 440 18.44 9.14 -23.33
C GLN A 440 18.05 10.54 -23.77
N VAL A 441 19.03 11.42 -23.95
CA VAL A 441 18.76 12.82 -24.32
C VAL A 441 19.02 13.01 -25.80
N ALA A 442 18.05 13.52 -26.56
CA ALA A 442 18.20 13.84 -27.97
C ALA A 442 19.30 14.93 -28.18
N LYS A 443 19.99 14.90 -29.32
CA LYS A 443 21.16 15.77 -29.59
C LYS A 443 20.86 17.25 -29.50
N ASN A 444 19.63 17.64 -29.80
CA ASN A 444 19.17 19.03 -29.80
C ASN A 444 18.57 19.50 -28.46
N VAL A 445 18.49 18.63 -27.45
CA VAL A 445 18.05 18.97 -26.10
C VAL A 445 19.28 19.26 -25.24
N LYS A 446 19.32 20.43 -24.63
CA LYS A 446 20.37 20.83 -23.70
C LYS A 446 19.81 20.75 -22.27
N LEU A 447 20.40 19.91 -21.45
CA LEU A 447 20.05 19.88 -20.03
C LEU A 447 20.60 21.13 -19.32
N PRO A 448 19.83 21.75 -18.42
CA PRO A 448 20.31 22.88 -17.64
C PRO A 448 21.53 22.50 -16.81
N THR A 449 22.40 23.45 -16.58
CA THR A 449 23.52 23.27 -15.69
C THR A 449 23.05 23.33 -14.25
N ASP A 450 23.45 22.40 -13.55
CA ASP A 450 23.51 22.12 -12.11
C ASP A 450 22.83 23.05 -11.10
N ALA A 451 21.84 22.49 -10.43
CA ALA A 451 21.31 23.06 -9.19
C ALA A 451 22.37 23.09 -8.08
N THR A 452 22.36 24.15 -7.28
CA THR A 452 23.12 24.19 -6.04
C THR A 452 22.63 23.12 -5.07
N GLY A 453 23.53 22.27 -4.58
CA GLY A 453 23.20 21.20 -3.65
C GLY A 453 23.17 21.65 -2.18
N CYS A 454 22.61 20.80 -1.31
CA CYS A 454 22.70 21.01 0.15
C CYS A 454 24.08 20.62 0.69
N ASN A 455 24.54 21.28 1.78
CA ASN A 455 25.79 21.01 2.46
C ASN A 455 25.70 19.94 3.57
N CYS A 456 24.63 19.13 3.56
CA CYS A 456 24.43 18.07 4.57
C CYS A 456 25.49 16.99 4.43
N LYS A 457 26.08 16.54 5.56
CA LYS A 457 27.07 15.44 5.59
C LYS A 457 26.38 14.10 5.90
N GLY A 458 26.61 13.10 5.07
CA GLY A 458 26.03 11.76 5.22
C GLY A 458 24.57 11.69 4.74
N SER A 459 23.58 11.83 5.61
CA SER A 459 22.18 11.85 5.30
C SER A 459 21.52 13.16 5.72
N CYS A 460 20.55 13.63 4.96
CA CYS A 460 19.74 14.79 5.34
C CYS A 460 18.75 14.36 6.43
N VAL A 461 18.98 14.84 7.66
CA VAL A 461 18.16 14.49 8.83
C VAL A 461 17.44 15.69 9.44
N ASP A 462 17.96 16.89 9.19
CA ASP A 462 17.37 18.15 9.67
C ASP A 462 16.84 18.97 8.49
N SER A 463 15.52 19.04 8.39
CA SER A 463 14.85 19.76 7.31
C SER A 463 15.05 21.27 7.38
N LYS A 464 15.35 21.83 8.56
CA LYS A 464 15.53 23.27 8.75
C LYS A 464 16.84 23.79 8.13
N THR A 465 17.87 22.95 8.11
CA THR A 465 19.20 23.30 7.61
C THR A 465 19.48 22.76 6.22
N CYS A 466 18.64 21.90 5.69
CA CYS A 466 18.79 21.31 4.35
C CYS A 466 18.11 22.16 3.28
N GLU A 467 18.89 22.69 2.32
CA GLU A 467 18.35 23.52 1.23
C GLU A 467 17.35 22.75 0.36
N CYS A 468 17.59 21.46 0.09
CA CYS A 468 16.65 20.63 -0.67
C CYS A 468 15.32 20.40 0.07
N ALA A 469 15.33 20.35 1.41
CA ALA A 469 14.11 20.27 2.20
C ALA A 469 13.32 21.59 2.17
N LYS A 470 14.00 22.74 2.14
CA LYS A 470 13.36 24.05 2.02
C LYS A 470 12.56 24.16 0.72
N LEU A 471 13.09 23.65 -0.40
CA LEU A 471 12.38 23.59 -1.69
C LEU A 471 11.10 22.73 -1.64
N ASN A 472 11.02 21.75 -0.74
CA ASN A 472 9.84 20.90 -0.54
C ASN A 472 8.85 21.46 0.51
N GLY A 473 8.93 22.72 0.88
CA GLY A 473 8.10 23.34 1.92
C GLY A 473 8.66 23.18 3.33
N SER A 474 9.99 23.21 3.44
CA SER A 474 10.76 23.10 4.70
C SER A 474 10.64 21.75 5.41
N ASP A 475 10.29 20.70 4.67
CA ASP A 475 10.32 19.33 5.18
C ASP A 475 10.78 18.33 4.09
N PHE A 476 11.10 17.10 4.50
CA PHE A 476 11.40 16.05 3.54
C PHE A 476 10.10 15.43 3.01
N PRO A 477 10.01 15.15 1.68
CA PRO A 477 8.80 14.57 1.10
C PRO A 477 8.65 13.08 1.42
N TYR A 478 9.70 12.43 1.91
CA TYR A 478 9.75 10.98 2.12
C TYR A 478 9.91 10.60 3.60
N VAL A 479 9.34 9.45 3.97
CA VAL A 479 9.71 8.73 5.20
C VAL A 479 10.88 7.78 4.93
N HIS A 480 11.69 7.46 5.95
CA HIS A 480 12.80 6.51 5.83
C HIS A 480 12.35 5.05 5.76
N ARG A 481 11.22 4.76 6.38
CA ARG A 481 10.67 3.40 6.48
C ARG A 481 10.41 2.82 5.08
N ASP A 482 10.60 1.50 4.95
CA ASP A 482 10.34 0.72 3.73
C ASP A 482 11.15 1.16 2.51
N GLY A 483 12.33 1.78 2.75
CA GLY A 483 13.24 2.22 1.69
C GLY A 483 12.87 3.54 1.04
N GLY A 484 12.06 4.33 1.69
CA GLY A 484 11.56 5.62 1.21
C GLY A 484 10.14 5.50 0.65
N ARG A 485 9.21 6.29 1.22
CA ARG A 485 7.83 6.39 0.72
C ARG A 485 7.44 7.86 0.68
N LEU A 486 6.87 8.29 -0.41
CA LEU A 486 6.34 9.65 -0.57
C LEU A 486 5.10 9.81 0.33
N ILE A 487 5.06 10.87 1.13
CA ILE A 487 3.98 11.11 2.10
C ILE A 487 2.69 11.48 1.38
N GLU A 488 2.81 12.37 0.41
CA GLU A 488 1.71 12.86 -0.42
C GLU A 488 2.24 13.27 -1.79
N ALA A 489 1.37 13.28 -2.79
CA ALA A 489 1.68 13.82 -4.10
C ALA A 489 1.93 15.33 -4.01
N LYS A 490 2.90 15.83 -4.78
CA LYS A 490 3.27 17.24 -4.89
C LYS A 490 3.38 17.63 -6.36
N ASP A 491 3.19 18.91 -6.67
CA ASP A 491 3.40 19.38 -8.04
C ASP A 491 4.81 19.02 -8.52
N VAL A 492 5.80 19.28 -7.70
CA VAL A 492 7.20 18.88 -7.92
C VAL A 492 7.82 18.42 -6.61
N VAL A 493 8.62 17.36 -6.67
CA VAL A 493 9.49 16.92 -5.57
C VAL A 493 10.94 17.27 -5.88
N PHE A 494 11.62 17.95 -4.97
CA PHE A 494 13.04 18.29 -5.07
C PHE A 494 13.87 17.29 -4.29
N GLU A 495 14.58 16.41 -4.98
CA GLU A 495 15.52 15.46 -4.39
C GLU A 495 16.93 16.03 -4.31
N CYS A 496 17.76 15.41 -3.47
CA CYS A 496 19.18 15.71 -3.43
C CYS A 496 19.87 15.24 -4.72
N GLY A 497 20.58 16.16 -5.36
CA GLY A 497 21.28 15.93 -6.61
C GLY A 497 22.79 15.62 -6.46
N PRO A 498 23.51 15.52 -7.59
CA PRO A 498 24.94 15.16 -7.58
C PRO A 498 25.82 16.11 -6.78
N LYS A 499 25.47 17.41 -6.73
CA LYS A 499 26.20 18.45 -6.00
C LYS A 499 25.86 18.53 -4.49
N CYS A 500 24.95 17.70 -3.99
CA CYS A 500 24.65 17.63 -2.57
C CYS A 500 25.74 16.92 -1.79
N GLY A 501 26.13 17.45 -0.63
CA GLY A 501 27.12 16.84 0.27
C GLY A 501 26.63 15.57 1.00
N CYS A 502 25.33 15.23 0.88
CA CYS A 502 24.80 13.98 1.42
C CYS A 502 25.11 12.78 0.53
N GLY A 503 25.27 11.59 1.14
CA GLY A 503 25.55 10.34 0.45
C GLY A 503 24.34 9.73 -0.29
N PRO A 504 24.56 8.66 -1.07
CA PRO A 504 23.51 7.99 -1.87
C PRO A 504 22.42 7.35 -1.01
N SER A 505 22.69 7.04 0.25
CA SER A 505 21.70 6.50 1.20
C SER A 505 20.74 7.54 1.76
N CYS A 506 20.89 8.82 1.38
CA CYS A 506 20.00 9.88 1.83
C CYS A 506 18.54 9.58 1.45
N VAL A 507 17.61 9.78 2.38
CA VAL A 507 16.18 9.56 2.14
C VAL A 507 15.66 10.46 1.02
N ASN A 508 16.20 11.67 0.89
CA ASN A 508 15.83 12.61 -0.16
C ASN A 508 16.52 12.28 -1.52
N ARG A 509 16.81 11.00 -1.76
CA ARG A 509 17.25 10.41 -3.04
C ARG A 509 16.46 9.12 -3.34
N THR A 510 15.23 9.07 -2.87
CA THR A 510 14.41 7.84 -2.90
C THR A 510 14.15 7.36 -4.32
N SER A 511 13.83 8.23 -5.27
CA SER A 511 13.57 7.86 -6.67
C SER A 511 14.81 7.43 -7.47
N GLN A 512 16.02 7.73 -6.94
CA GLN A 512 17.29 7.46 -7.62
C GLN A 512 17.85 6.05 -7.37
N ARG A 513 17.12 5.20 -6.62
CA ARG A 513 17.64 3.91 -6.15
C ARG A 513 17.37 2.72 -7.08
N GLY A 514 16.85 2.97 -8.27
CA GLY A 514 16.48 1.91 -9.22
C GLY A 514 15.24 1.11 -8.83
N LEU A 515 15.01 -0.01 -9.52
CA LEU A 515 13.88 -0.90 -9.28
C LEU A 515 14.07 -1.69 -7.99
N LYS A 516 13.02 -1.75 -7.18
CA LYS A 516 13.04 -2.39 -5.86
C LYS A 516 12.26 -3.70 -5.82
N TYR A 517 11.26 -3.83 -6.67
CA TYR A 517 10.31 -4.94 -6.65
C TYR A 517 10.57 -5.90 -7.80
N ARG A 518 10.19 -7.17 -7.60
CA ARG A 518 10.20 -8.18 -8.66
C ARG A 518 9.00 -7.94 -9.56
N PHE A 519 9.25 -7.48 -10.76
CA PHE A 519 8.22 -7.23 -11.75
C PHE A 519 8.11 -8.36 -12.76
N GLU A 520 6.96 -8.42 -13.41
CA GLU A 520 6.67 -9.29 -14.53
C GLU A 520 5.87 -8.49 -15.57
N VAL A 521 6.27 -8.61 -16.82
CA VAL A 521 5.50 -8.11 -17.97
C VAL A 521 4.64 -9.27 -18.48
N PHE A 522 3.33 -9.07 -18.60
CA PHE A 522 2.42 -10.13 -19.01
C PHE A 522 1.46 -9.68 -20.10
N ARG A 523 1.11 -10.62 -20.99
CA ARG A 523 0.18 -10.37 -22.08
C ARG A 523 -1.25 -10.35 -21.58
N THR A 524 -2.05 -9.38 -22.00
CA THR A 524 -3.49 -9.28 -21.70
C THR A 524 -4.32 -9.42 -22.97
N PRO A 525 -5.56 -9.92 -22.88
CA PRO A 525 -6.40 -10.14 -24.07
C PRO A 525 -6.75 -8.85 -24.83
N MET A 526 -6.90 -7.71 -24.14
CA MET A 526 -7.48 -6.49 -24.73
C MET A 526 -6.58 -5.26 -24.68
N LYS A 527 -5.51 -5.27 -23.85
CA LYS A 527 -4.68 -4.09 -23.62
C LYS A 527 -3.23 -4.26 -24.07
N GLY A 528 -2.92 -5.36 -24.75
CA GLY A 528 -1.54 -5.68 -25.06
C GLY A 528 -0.74 -6.14 -23.85
N TRP A 529 0.49 -5.67 -23.69
CA TRP A 529 1.35 -5.96 -22.57
C TRP A 529 0.95 -5.15 -21.34
N ALA A 530 1.15 -5.72 -20.16
CA ALA A 530 0.87 -5.10 -18.87
C ALA A 530 1.97 -5.45 -17.86
N VAL A 531 1.99 -4.75 -16.74
CA VAL A 531 2.98 -4.96 -15.66
C VAL A 531 2.27 -5.33 -14.37
N ARG A 532 2.85 -6.29 -13.65
CA ARG A 532 2.48 -6.61 -12.25
C ARG A 532 3.72 -6.85 -11.42
N SER A 533 3.58 -6.73 -10.09
CA SER A 533 4.67 -7.07 -9.15
C SER A 533 4.38 -8.38 -8.45
N TRP A 534 5.42 -9.17 -8.18
CA TRP A 534 5.33 -10.35 -7.29
C TRP A 534 5.42 -9.94 -5.81
N ASP A 535 5.81 -8.71 -5.55
CA ASP A 535 5.94 -8.17 -4.21
C ASP A 535 4.78 -7.23 -3.89
N PHE A 536 4.47 -7.13 -2.61
CA PHE A 536 3.57 -6.10 -2.10
C PHE A 536 4.22 -4.72 -2.24
N ILE A 537 3.50 -3.77 -2.82
CA ILE A 537 3.94 -2.39 -2.97
C ILE A 537 3.11 -1.49 -2.04
N PRO A 538 3.69 -0.94 -0.96
CA PRO A 538 2.93 -0.07 -0.06
C PRO A 538 2.67 1.31 -0.67
N ALA A 539 1.55 1.93 -0.32
CA ALA A 539 1.20 3.29 -0.74
C ALA A 539 2.35 4.29 -0.50
N GLY A 540 2.61 5.15 -1.46
CA GLY A 540 3.72 6.11 -1.46
C GLY A 540 5.07 5.54 -1.87
N ALA A 541 5.20 4.24 -2.15
CA ALA A 541 6.47 3.66 -2.60
C ALA A 541 6.78 4.03 -4.05
N PRO A 542 8.06 4.31 -4.40
CA PRO A 542 8.48 4.47 -5.77
C PRO A 542 8.40 3.13 -6.51
N VAL A 543 7.89 3.15 -7.72
CA VAL A 543 7.73 1.96 -8.57
C VAL A 543 8.77 1.94 -9.66
N CYS A 544 8.74 2.88 -10.59
CA CYS A 544 9.72 3.06 -11.66
C CYS A 544 9.68 4.49 -12.21
N GLU A 545 10.72 4.86 -12.93
CA GLU A 545 10.77 6.08 -13.75
C GLU A 545 10.19 5.77 -15.14
N TYR A 546 9.50 6.71 -15.76
CA TYR A 546 9.13 6.63 -17.16
C TYR A 546 10.37 7.00 -17.99
N VAL A 547 10.95 6.03 -18.66
CA VAL A 547 12.23 6.17 -19.38
C VAL A 547 12.02 5.98 -20.87
N GLY A 548 12.68 6.82 -21.64
CA GLY A 548 12.69 6.84 -23.10
C GLY A 548 13.70 7.84 -23.62
N ILE A 549 13.47 8.37 -24.81
CA ILE A 549 14.26 9.45 -25.42
C ILE A 549 13.60 10.78 -25.04
N LEU A 550 14.30 11.61 -24.28
CA LEU A 550 13.91 12.99 -23.99
C LEU A 550 14.14 13.84 -25.23
N ARG A 551 13.07 14.43 -25.78
CA ARG A 551 13.09 15.26 -26.97
C ARG A 551 12.15 16.45 -26.85
N ARG A 552 12.24 17.40 -27.78
CA ARG A 552 11.23 18.46 -27.90
C ARG A 552 9.94 17.88 -28.47
N THR A 553 8.82 18.38 -27.99
CA THR A 553 7.49 17.94 -28.48
C THR A 553 7.30 18.28 -29.95
N GLU A 554 7.87 19.41 -30.44
CA GLU A 554 7.85 19.82 -31.84
C GLU A 554 8.58 18.87 -32.80
N ASP A 555 9.55 18.09 -32.29
CA ASP A 555 10.33 17.13 -33.10
C ASP A 555 9.62 15.76 -33.22
N VAL A 556 8.47 15.59 -32.59
CA VAL A 556 7.71 14.35 -32.68
C VAL A 556 6.87 14.38 -33.95
N ASP A 557 7.08 13.38 -34.82
CA ASP A 557 6.27 13.23 -36.01
C ASP A 557 4.81 12.93 -35.63
N SER A 558 3.95 13.92 -35.85
CA SER A 558 2.51 13.80 -35.57
C SER A 558 1.80 12.78 -36.47
N ALA A 559 2.43 12.37 -37.58
CA ALA A 559 1.92 11.33 -38.47
C ALA A 559 2.23 9.90 -37.92
N SER A 560 3.18 9.75 -37.00
CA SER A 560 3.50 8.47 -36.40
C SER A 560 2.47 8.10 -35.35
N GLU A 561 1.91 6.87 -35.39
CA GLU A 561 1.02 6.33 -34.33
C GLU A 561 1.84 5.89 -33.12
N ASN A 562 2.62 6.80 -32.52
CA ASN A 562 3.40 6.53 -31.33
C ASN A 562 2.60 6.82 -30.06
N TYR A 563 2.04 5.78 -29.45
CA TYR A 563 1.27 5.86 -28.21
C TYR A 563 2.12 5.84 -26.93
N TYR A 564 3.46 5.89 -27.04
CA TYR A 564 4.41 5.80 -25.92
C TYR A 564 5.04 7.15 -25.57
N ILE A 565 4.45 8.24 -26.04
CA ILE A 565 4.91 9.60 -25.75
C ILE A 565 4.32 10.05 -24.41
N PHE A 566 5.15 10.56 -23.55
CA PHE A 566 4.77 11.15 -22.27
C PHE A 566 5.19 12.63 -22.26
N ASP A 567 4.23 13.54 -22.31
CA ASP A 567 4.46 14.98 -22.23
C ASP A 567 4.87 15.39 -20.82
N ILE A 568 5.96 16.15 -20.67
CA ILE A 568 6.43 16.63 -19.38
C ILE A 568 5.66 17.89 -19.00
N ASP A 569 4.53 17.69 -18.33
CA ASP A 569 3.74 18.77 -17.75
C ASP A 569 3.51 18.52 -16.27
N CYS A 570 4.39 19.05 -15.43
CA CYS A 570 4.33 18.86 -14.00
C CYS A 570 3.05 19.41 -13.38
N LEU A 571 2.47 20.45 -13.96
CA LEU A 571 1.25 21.09 -13.43
C LEU A 571 -0.02 20.31 -13.81
N GLN A 572 0.00 19.62 -14.95
CA GLN A 572 -1.12 18.82 -15.44
C GLN A 572 -1.11 17.38 -14.91
N THR A 573 0.06 16.78 -14.75
CA THR A 573 0.22 15.39 -14.33
C THR A 573 -0.31 15.10 -12.92
N MET A 574 -0.40 16.12 -12.08
CA MET A 574 -0.85 15.99 -10.69
C MET A 574 -2.36 16.00 -10.48
N LYS A 575 -3.14 16.16 -11.52
CA LYS A 575 -4.62 16.17 -11.45
C LYS A 575 -5.23 14.80 -11.09
N GLY A 576 -4.47 13.73 -11.16
CA GLY A 576 -4.99 12.35 -11.11
C GLY A 576 -5.35 11.79 -9.75
N LEU A 577 -4.91 12.37 -8.62
CA LEU A 577 -5.14 11.77 -7.29
C LEU A 577 -6.46 12.19 -6.64
N ASP A 578 -6.91 13.41 -6.88
CA ASP A 578 -8.10 14.01 -6.24
C ASP A 578 -9.23 14.34 -7.23
N GLY A 579 -9.20 13.76 -8.43
CA GLY A 579 -10.15 14.09 -9.49
C GLY A 579 -9.69 15.30 -10.32
N ARG A 580 -10.12 15.34 -11.57
CA ARG A 580 -9.69 16.17 -12.70
C ARG A 580 -9.83 17.70 -12.56
N GLU A 581 -10.09 18.27 -11.39
CA GLU A 581 -10.56 19.65 -11.25
C GLU A 581 -9.72 20.55 -10.34
N ARG A 582 -8.44 20.27 -10.13
CA ARG A 582 -7.58 21.30 -9.52
C ARG A 582 -6.82 22.09 -10.57
N ARG A 583 -7.52 22.85 -11.39
CA ARG A 583 -6.97 24.05 -12.02
C ARG A 583 -7.05 25.21 -11.04
N SER A 584 -5.92 25.93 -10.94
CA SER A 584 -5.79 27.27 -10.34
C SER A 584 -5.96 27.36 -8.82
N GLN A 585 -4.89 27.00 -8.09
CA GLN A 585 -4.38 27.93 -7.09
C GLN A 585 -2.90 28.13 -7.38
N ALA A 586 -2.49 29.37 -7.47
CA ALA A 586 -1.15 29.79 -7.84
C ALA A 586 -0.09 29.03 -7.03
N VAL A 587 0.68 28.19 -7.71
CA VAL A 587 1.89 27.59 -7.14
C VAL A 587 2.87 28.73 -6.98
N CYS A 588 3.11 29.20 -5.75
CA CYS A 588 4.25 30.04 -5.44
C CYS A 588 5.51 29.18 -5.59
N ILE A 589 6.02 29.09 -6.81
CA ILE A 589 7.39 28.65 -7.05
C ILE A 589 8.26 29.81 -6.55
N PRO A 590 9.21 29.59 -5.61
CA PRO A 590 10.17 30.62 -5.28
C PRO A 590 11.01 30.90 -6.51
N THR A 591 10.64 31.90 -7.26
CA THR A 591 11.42 32.42 -8.39
C THR A 591 12.69 33.04 -7.82
N VAL A 592 13.80 32.33 -7.93
CA VAL A 592 15.11 32.93 -7.81
C VAL A 592 15.35 33.69 -9.11
N ASN A 593 15.13 34.99 -9.06
CA ASN A 593 15.52 35.99 -10.05
C ASN A 593 15.12 35.72 -11.52
N SER A 594 14.00 36.27 -11.92
CA SER A 594 13.89 36.92 -13.22
C SER A 594 12.94 38.10 -13.07
N LEU A 595 13.54 39.29 -13.00
CA LEU A 595 12.98 40.53 -13.48
C LEU A 595 12.71 40.30 -14.97
N GLU A 596 11.46 40.37 -15.40
CA GLU A 596 11.01 41.02 -16.62
C GLU A 596 9.65 40.53 -17.10
N ARG A 597 8.74 41.44 -17.12
CA ARG A 597 7.68 41.91 -18.01
C ARG A 597 6.31 41.27 -17.88
N PRO A 598 5.30 42.13 -17.62
CA PRO A 598 3.91 41.80 -17.86
C PRO A 598 3.60 42.23 -19.30
N ASP A 599 3.40 41.28 -20.16
CA ASP A 599 2.64 41.31 -21.42
C ASP A 599 3.18 40.22 -22.34
N ASP A 600 2.51 39.06 -22.32
CA ASP A 600 2.25 38.42 -23.60
C ASP A 600 1.09 37.43 -23.47
N HIS A 601 0.32 37.41 -24.54
CA HIS A 601 -0.92 36.70 -24.74
C HIS A 601 -0.82 35.18 -24.44
N ARG A 602 -1.88 34.60 -23.86
CA ARG A 602 -2.19 33.19 -23.77
C ARG A 602 -1.90 32.47 -25.08
N SER A 603 -0.72 31.91 -25.22
CA SER A 603 -0.51 30.79 -26.13
C SER A 603 -0.87 29.51 -25.36
N ASP A 604 -1.70 28.68 -25.94
CA ASP A 604 -2.05 27.36 -25.47
C ASP A 604 -0.78 26.61 -25.11
N ASN A 605 -0.59 26.30 -23.81
CA ASN A 605 0.65 25.72 -23.29
C ASN A 605 0.76 24.24 -23.72
N VAL A 606 1.26 24.00 -24.90
CA VAL A 606 1.76 22.69 -25.30
C VAL A 606 3.07 22.46 -24.56
N PRO A 607 3.24 21.31 -23.87
CA PRO A 607 4.50 20.98 -23.21
C PRO A 607 5.69 21.04 -24.17
N GLU A 608 6.77 21.71 -23.76
CA GLU A 608 7.95 21.93 -24.64
C GLU A 608 8.74 20.65 -24.87
N TYR A 609 8.71 19.72 -23.87
CA TYR A 609 9.47 18.47 -23.90
C TYR A 609 8.59 17.28 -23.60
N CYS A 610 8.96 16.14 -24.20
CA CYS A 610 8.33 14.85 -23.96
C CYS A 610 9.36 13.73 -23.83
N ILE A 611 8.92 12.61 -23.28
CA ILE A 611 9.69 11.36 -23.21
C ILE A 611 9.04 10.37 -24.20
N ASP A 612 9.78 9.99 -25.22
CA ASP A 612 9.37 9.01 -26.23
C ASP A 612 9.92 7.63 -25.88
N ALA A 613 9.04 6.74 -25.42
CA ALA A 613 9.36 5.35 -25.11
C ALA A 613 8.96 4.36 -26.22
N GLY A 614 8.73 4.82 -27.44
CA GLY A 614 8.34 3.99 -28.59
C GLY A 614 9.43 3.00 -28.98
N SER A 615 10.61 3.52 -29.37
CA SER A 615 11.76 2.70 -29.78
C SER A 615 12.69 2.33 -28.64
N ASN A 616 12.84 3.18 -27.63
CA ASN A 616 13.72 3.01 -26.48
C ASN A 616 12.95 3.28 -25.20
N GLY A 617 12.87 2.31 -24.31
CA GLY A 617 12.11 2.49 -23.07
C GLY A 617 12.40 1.42 -22.02
N ASN A 618 11.87 1.62 -20.83
CA ASN A 618 11.97 0.65 -19.75
C ASN A 618 10.61 -0.02 -19.49
N ILE A 619 10.48 -0.65 -18.32
CA ILE A 619 9.25 -1.34 -17.90
C ILE A 619 8.01 -0.42 -17.88
N ALA A 620 8.18 0.88 -17.65
CA ALA A 620 7.05 1.82 -17.54
C ALA A 620 6.22 1.91 -18.81
N ARG A 621 6.83 1.68 -20.00
CA ARG A 621 6.11 1.66 -21.28
C ARG A 621 4.99 0.61 -21.39
N PHE A 622 5.03 -0.41 -20.53
CA PHE A 622 4.03 -1.49 -20.48
C PHE A 622 2.95 -1.28 -19.41
N ILE A 623 3.02 -0.19 -18.64
CA ILE A 623 2.03 0.11 -17.61
C ILE A 623 0.81 0.76 -18.25
N ASN A 624 -0.33 0.08 -18.19
CA ASN A 624 -1.56 0.49 -18.86
C ASN A 624 -2.30 1.61 -18.15
N HIS A 625 -3.21 2.26 -18.91
CA HIS A 625 -4.18 3.20 -18.35
C HIS A 625 -5.25 2.49 -17.50
N SER A 626 -5.68 3.16 -16.43
CA SER A 626 -6.94 2.90 -15.75
C SER A 626 -7.64 4.19 -15.36
N CYS A 627 -8.98 4.18 -15.47
CA CYS A 627 -9.81 5.27 -14.95
C CYS A 627 -9.88 5.29 -13.42
N GLU A 628 -9.47 4.19 -12.76
CA GLU A 628 -9.29 4.06 -11.31
C GLU A 628 -7.90 3.50 -11.01
N PRO A 629 -6.82 4.26 -11.26
CA PRO A 629 -5.46 3.76 -11.21
C PRO A 629 -4.99 3.46 -9.78
N ASN A 630 -3.96 2.61 -9.67
CA ASN A 630 -3.26 2.32 -8.41
C ASN A 630 -1.86 2.95 -8.33
N LEU A 631 -1.41 3.59 -9.40
CA LEU A 631 -0.21 4.44 -9.43
C LEU A 631 -0.59 5.88 -9.73
N PHE A 632 0.28 6.80 -9.35
CA PHE A 632 0.22 8.18 -9.78
C PHE A 632 1.57 8.65 -10.30
N VAL A 633 1.55 9.66 -11.14
CA VAL A 633 2.74 10.30 -11.69
C VAL A 633 3.22 11.39 -10.76
N GLN A 634 4.53 11.48 -10.54
CA GLN A 634 5.19 12.49 -9.74
C GLN A 634 6.39 13.05 -10.48
N CYS A 635 6.38 14.33 -10.75
CA CYS A 635 7.54 15.04 -11.27
C CYS A 635 8.61 15.20 -10.18
N VAL A 636 9.87 14.86 -10.50
CA VAL A 636 11.00 14.89 -9.57
C VAL A 636 12.17 15.63 -10.20
N LEU A 637 12.73 16.57 -9.46
CA LEU A 637 13.94 17.31 -9.82
C LEU A 637 15.09 16.96 -8.87
N SER A 638 16.29 16.75 -9.38
CA SER A 638 17.47 16.42 -8.57
C SER A 638 18.76 17.05 -9.05
N SER A 639 18.97 17.15 -10.36
CA SER A 639 20.21 17.70 -10.95
C SER A 639 20.09 19.16 -11.38
N HIS A 640 18.90 19.60 -11.65
CA HIS A 640 18.54 20.97 -12.04
C HIS A 640 17.17 21.34 -11.46
N HIS A 641 16.72 22.58 -11.64
CA HIS A 641 15.43 23.06 -11.15
C HIS A 641 14.45 23.47 -12.28
N ASP A 642 14.74 23.09 -13.51
CA ASP A 642 13.85 23.33 -14.63
C ASP A 642 12.71 22.30 -14.64
N ILE A 643 11.49 22.74 -14.37
CA ILE A 643 10.30 21.89 -14.30
C ILE A 643 9.90 21.29 -15.64
N LYS A 644 10.28 21.92 -16.77
CA LYS A 644 10.01 21.43 -18.11
C LYS A 644 10.79 20.15 -18.46
N LEU A 645 11.86 19.88 -17.71
CA LEU A 645 12.76 18.73 -17.87
C LEU A 645 12.76 17.82 -16.64
N ALA A 646 11.67 17.84 -15.87
CA ALA A 646 11.55 17.00 -14.69
C ALA A 646 11.51 15.50 -15.05
N ARG A 647 12.11 14.69 -14.19
CA ARG A 647 11.99 13.24 -14.23
C ARG A 647 10.55 12.84 -13.91
N VAL A 648 10.02 11.91 -14.65
CA VAL A 648 8.66 11.39 -14.50
C VAL A 648 8.72 10.07 -13.72
N MET A 649 8.26 10.08 -12.47
CA MET A 649 8.28 8.93 -11.58
C MET A 649 6.87 8.41 -11.32
N LEU A 650 6.70 7.10 -11.33
CA LEU A 650 5.48 6.42 -10.93
C LEU A 650 5.58 5.97 -9.47
N PHE A 651 4.62 6.38 -8.65
CA PHE A 651 4.49 6.02 -7.25
C PHE A 651 3.19 5.26 -6.99
N ALA A 652 3.19 4.36 -6.02
CA ALA A 652 1.98 3.67 -5.59
C ALA A 652 1.01 4.62 -4.89
N ALA A 653 -0.21 4.76 -5.44
CA ALA A 653 -1.29 5.52 -4.82
C ALA A 653 -1.95 4.75 -3.67
N ASP A 654 -2.02 3.43 -3.82
CA ASP A 654 -2.68 2.50 -2.91
C ASP A 654 -1.69 1.46 -2.37
N ASN A 655 -2.08 0.70 -1.37
CA ASN A 655 -1.40 -0.54 -1.00
C ASN A 655 -1.73 -1.59 -2.08
N ILE A 656 -0.75 -1.98 -2.89
CA ILE A 656 -0.94 -2.87 -4.05
C ILE A 656 -0.51 -4.28 -3.68
N PRO A 657 -1.43 -5.26 -3.66
CA PRO A 657 -1.07 -6.66 -3.41
C PRO A 657 -0.27 -7.26 -4.58
N PRO A 658 0.49 -8.32 -4.33
CA PRO A 658 1.17 -9.07 -5.39
C PRO A 658 0.22 -9.51 -6.50
N LEU A 659 0.75 -9.58 -7.71
CA LEU A 659 0.08 -10.00 -8.95
C LEU A 659 -1.06 -9.07 -9.42
N GLN A 660 -1.33 -7.98 -8.73
CA GLN A 660 -2.24 -6.95 -9.24
C GLN A 660 -1.57 -6.16 -10.37
N GLU A 661 -2.30 -5.95 -11.47
CA GLU A 661 -1.85 -5.08 -12.57
C GLU A 661 -1.57 -3.67 -12.06
N LEU A 662 -0.44 -3.12 -12.47
CA LEU A 662 -0.05 -1.74 -12.22
C LEU A 662 -0.64 -0.84 -13.32
N THR A 663 -1.29 0.24 -12.92
CA THR A 663 -1.96 1.16 -13.84
C THR A 663 -1.84 2.60 -13.37
N TYR A 664 -1.75 3.55 -14.31
CA TYR A 664 -1.84 4.97 -14.03
C TYR A 664 -2.86 5.66 -14.96
N ASP A 665 -3.29 6.87 -14.66
CA ASP A 665 -4.12 7.67 -15.58
C ASP A 665 -3.21 8.35 -16.60
N TYR A 666 -3.45 8.10 -17.89
CA TYR A 666 -2.68 8.71 -18.97
C TYR A 666 -2.95 10.21 -19.15
N GLY A 667 -3.99 10.73 -18.48
CA GLY A 667 -4.29 12.16 -18.47
C GLY A 667 -5.04 12.70 -19.70
N TYR A 668 -5.36 11.87 -20.69
CA TYR A 668 -6.12 12.31 -21.85
C TYR A 668 -7.49 12.89 -21.48
N ALA A 669 -7.80 14.08 -21.98
CA ALA A 669 -9.16 14.58 -22.00
C ALA A 669 -9.95 13.88 -23.11
N LEU A 670 -11.28 13.75 -22.91
CA LEU A 670 -12.13 13.23 -23.97
C LEU A 670 -12.15 14.21 -25.16
N ASP A 671 -12.12 13.65 -26.37
CA ASP A 671 -12.12 14.37 -27.63
C ASP A 671 -10.91 15.31 -27.84
N SER A 672 -9.78 15.07 -27.15
CA SER A 672 -8.57 15.90 -27.21
C SER A 672 -7.57 15.47 -28.29
N VAL A 673 -7.71 14.29 -28.87
CA VAL A 673 -6.76 13.77 -29.88
C VAL A 673 -7.40 13.89 -31.26
N LEU A 674 -6.68 14.57 -32.18
CA LEU A 674 -7.08 14.71 -33.56
C LEU A 674 -6.30 13.73 -34.44
N GLY A 675 -6.96 13.16 -35.43
CA GLY A 675 -6.31 12.37 -36.47
C GLY A 675 -5.65 13.27 -37.53
N PRO A 676 -4.88 12.70 -38.47
CA PRO A 676 -4.27 13.46 -39.58
C PRO A 676 -5.27 14.18 -40.46
N ASP A 677 -6.53 13.74 -40.46
CA ASP A 677 -7.66 14.33 -41.18
C ASP A 677 -8.36 15.44 -40.39
N GLY A 678 -7.81 15.87 -39.24
CA GLY A 678 -8.38 16.89 -38.37
C GLY A 678 -9.64 16.43 -37.61
N LYS A 679 -10.05 15.16 -37.73
CA LYS A 679 -11.20 14.64 -36.99
C LYS A 679 -10.81 14.10 -35.66
N VAL A 680 -11.74 14.17 -34.67
CA VAL A 680 -11.55 13.60 -33.34
C VAL A 680 -11.32 12.10 -33.44
N LYS A 681 -10.15 11.63 -33.00
CA LYS A 681 -9.80 10.21 -32.87
C LYS A 681 -10.37 9.69 -31.56
N LYS A 682 -10.96 8.50 -31.58
CA LYS A 682 -11.55 7.85 -30.39
C LYS A 682 -10.91 6.50 -30.17
N MET A 683 -10.47 6.22 -28.93
CA MET A 683 -9.94 4.93 -28.52
C MET A 683 -10.74 4.39 -27.31
N PHE A 684 -11.18 3.13 -27.40
CA PHE A 684 -11.91 2.49 -26.31
C PHE A 684 -11.00 2.20 -25.11
N CYS A 685 -11.54 2.40 -23.91
CA CYS A 685 -10.88 2.06 -22.66
C CYS A 685 -11.32 0.66 -22.18
N HIS A 686 -10.36 -0.24 -22.01
CA HIS A 686 -10.55 -1.62 -21.50
C HIS A 686 -10.02 -1.81 -20.09
N CYS A 687 -9.99 -0.76 -19.25
CA CYS A 687 -9.42 -0.84 -17.90
C CYS A 687 -10.23 -1.69 -16.90
N GLY A 688 -11.52 -1.95 -17.19
CA GLY A 688 -12.40 -2.75 -16.31
C GLY A 688 -12.82 -2.06 -15.01
N ALA A 689 -12.48 -0.77 -14.81
CA ALA A 689 -12.87 -0.03 -13.63
C ALA A 689 -14.39 0.19 -13.59
N ALA A 690 -14.99 0.21 -12.39
CA ALA A 690 -16.43 0.43 -12.22
C ALA A 690 -16.86 1.81 -12.75
N GLY A 691 -16.04 2.85 -12.50
CA GLY A 691 -16.22 4.20 -13.02
C GLY A 691 -15.54 4.45 -14.38
N CYS A 692 -15.35 3.42 -15.21
CA CYS A 692 -14.66 3.55 -16.49
C CYS A 692 -15.39 4.50 -17.45
N ARG A 693 -14.64 5.47 -18.03
CA ARG A 693 -15.14 6.43 -19.03
C ARG A 693 -15.52 5.79 -20.37
N LYS A 694 -15.21 4.49 -20.56
CA LYS A 694 -15.38 3.70 -21.79
C LYS A 694 -14.50 4.16 -22.95
N ARG A 695 -13.94 5.36 -22.91
CA ARG A 695 -12.99 5.92 -23.89
C ARG A 695 -11.73 6.39 -23.18
N LEU A 696 -10.59 6.27 -23.86
CA LEU A 696 -9.32 6.82 -23.42
C LEU A 696 -9.23 8.32 -23.77
N PHE A 697 -9.58 8.63 -25.03
CA PHE A 697 -9.71 9.98 -25.60
C PHE A 697 -10.84 10.06 -26.63
#